data_ce1e9f16713be098ee0bb87d0167ac77
#
_entry.id   ce1e9f16713be098ee0bb87d0167ac77
#
_cell.length_a   1.000
_cell.length_b   1.000
_cell.length_c   1.000
_cell.angle_alpha   90.00
_cell.angle_beta   90.00
_cell.angle_gamma   90.00
#
_symmetry.space_group_name_H-M   'P 1'
#
loop_
_entity.id
_entity.type
_entity.pdbx_description
1 polymer ?
#
loop_
_entity_poly.entity_id
_entity_poly.type
_entity_poly.pdbx_seq_one_letter_code
_entity_poly.pdbx_strand_id
1 'polypeptide(L)'
;MFNISRNMLRIRPLSGRLIRESNGRKCNSRGTLELSNLLMKNHSGSFGGFSQHTRQFSIKMSEVAVKDFILPNEQPVVPLECGTAFANLSAKEKAYAHHLSKASWFGGLVVLIQTSIEAGSLFSILHQVFEHDTVDDLKNQALEVNGLSEDEFQAILVFTCGVYANMGNYKSFGDSKIIPNLATDKLEKFLFTTKAFQRNTDLVKVWNRIKDLVYDLSPKKCHLGLGDKGTTTYFSSNCTSEDADIISRYFKSIQMEGYNNRVIKTEENGVTKYEIRLASVETGSMDGITREPEPFEGYQFCVTRGDYSPLLKLVVEELQKAKSYASNDVEVAMLTEYIKSFTTGSLNDHKNGSRHWVQNKGPVIETYIGFIETYRDPAGMRGEFEGFVAVVNKVMSAKFGTLVAGAENFLPLLPWPSTLETDKYLKPDFTSLDVLTFSGSGIPAGINIPNYGEIRQDEGFKNVSLGNVIPASYKDPNIFFISEEDKQLLITHNTESFELQVGLHELLGHGSGKLFRQNPDGTYNFDMDSVKASLGDEKLSWYEEGETYDSKFSTISSSYEECRAECVGLYLSLNDDVLKIFGHEGDKAQDIIYVNWLSLLLNGSTRAMEFYNPKTQSWMQAHSQARYVILQVLLEAGQGLVKVAKVIGSDGKDDFLLSLDRTKISTVGKEAIGNFLRKLQVKFIKSTGNLEAARVMYAKYSEVSSTGPYPFAEWRSLILEKKQPRKIFVQSNTCLEGEAVRLLEYSANVSGMIQSWNERFDTSSVVHQALEALWHKDEPFFS
;
A
#
# COMPACT_ATOMS: atom_id res chain seq x y z
N MET A 1 6.43 5.69 -1.45
CA MET A 1 7.26 4.60 -1.80
C MET A 1 6.37 3.55 -2.36
N PHE A 2 6.68 3.03 -3.47
CA PHE A 2 5.75 2.45 -4.40
C PHE A 2 5.06 1.18 -3.91
N ASN A 3 3.73 1.16 -3.99
CA ASN A 3 2.90 -0.03 -3.83
C ASN A 3 2.35 -0.47 -5.21
N ILE A 4 3.16 -0.32 -6.25
CA ILE A 4 2.69 -0.57 -7.64
C ILE A 4 2.69 -2.05 -8.01
N SER A 5 3.28 -2.94 -7.23
CA SER A 5 3.51 -4.33 -7.68
C SER A 5 3.04 -5.45 -6.76
N ARG A 6 2.06 -5.25 -5.89
CA ARG A 6 1.52 -6.38 -5.11
C ARG A 6 0.44 -7.22 -5.82
N ASN A 7 -0.01 -6.82 -7.00
CA ASN A 7 -1.04 -7.57 -7.73
C ASN A 7 -0.55 -8.83 -8.46
N MET A 8 0.72 -9.24 -8.32
CA MET A 8 1.28 -10.38 -9.05
C MET A 8 1.64 -11.63 -8.23
N LEU A 9 1.25 -11.73 -6.97
CA LEU A 9 1.56 -12.92 -6.17
C LEU A 9 0.29 -13.61 -5.66
N ARG A 10 -0.42 -14.29 -6.55
CA ARG A 10 -1.25 -15.43 -6.20
C ARG A 10 -1.10 -16.55 -7.21
N ILE A 11 -0.31 -17.52 -6.84
CA ILE A 11 -0.22 -18.81 -7.50
C ILE A 11 -1.55 -19.53 -7.33
N ARG A 12 -2.25 -19.83 -8.41
CA ARG A 12 -3.33 -20.82 -8.44
C ARG A 12 -2.71 -22.23 -8.29
N PRO A 13 -3.23 -23.09 -7.43
CA PRO A 13 -2.84 -24.49 -7.48
C PRO A 13 -3.42 -25.10 -8.76
N LEU A 14 -2.53 -25.56 -9.64
CA LEU A 14 -2.87 -26.40 -10.78
C LEU A 14 -3.39 -27.73 -10.27
N SER A 15 -4.67 -28.01 -10.51
CA SER A 15 -5.26 -29.32 -10.34
C SER A 15 -4.70 -30.29 -11.39
N GLY A 16 -3.67 -31.02 -11.02
CA GLY A 16 -3.18 -32.14 -11.83
C GLY A 16 -4.20 -33.28 -11.87
N ARG A 17 -4.74 -33.58 -13.04
CA ARG A 17 -5.41 -34.83 -13.33
C ARG A 17 -4.39 -35.96 -13.24
N LEU A 18 -4.47 -36.78 -12.22
CA LEU A 18 -3.81 -38.09 -12.17
C LEU A 18 -4.73 -39.13 -12.81
N ILE A 19 -4.28 -39.65 -13.93
CA ILE A 19 -4.78 -40.88 -14.57
C ILE A 19 -4.40 -42.04 -13.67
N ARG A 20 -5.39 -42.86 -13.31
CA ARG A 20 -5.23 -44.15 -12.62
C ARG A 20 -4.61 -45.14 -13.57
N GLU A 21 -3.48 -45.72 -13.19
CA GLU A 21 -3.21 -47.14 -13.53
C GLU A 21 -2.83 -47.90 -12.27
N SER A 22 -3.51 -49.01 -12.16
CA SER A 22 -3.47 -49.98 -11.07
C SER A 22 -2.19 -50.86 -11.15
N ASN A 23 -1.48 -51.03 -10.04
CA ASN A 23 -0.99 -52.38 -9.73
C ASN A 23 -0.63 -52.49 -8.25
N GLY A 24 -1.22 -53.49 -7.63
CA GLY A 24 -1.12 -53.75 -6.22
C GLY A 24 0.20 -54.41 -5.78
N ARG A 25 0.57 -54.08 -4.56
CA ARG A 25 1.23 -55.02 -3.65
C ARG A 25 1.02 -54.58 -2.20
N LYS A 26 0.43 -55.50 -1.46
CA LYS A 26 0.28 -55.43 0.01
C LYS A 26 1.67 -55.55 0.65
N CYS A 27 1.95 -54.72 1.65
CA CYS A 27 2.82 -55.15 2.75
C CYS A 27 2.45 -54.47 4.07
N ASN A 28 2.53 -55.26 5.13
CA ASN A 28 1.93 -55.14 6.43
C ASN A 28 2.43 -54.01 7.32
N SER A 29 1.50 -53.57 8.13
CA SER A 29 1.63 -52.84 9.39
C SER A 29 2.52 -53.49 10.44
N ARG A 30 3.29 -52.69 11.15
CA ARG A 30 3.59 -52.72 12.62
C ARG A 30 4.81 -51.87 12.89
N GLY A 31 4.68 -50.87 13.77
CA GLY A 31 5.82 -50.17 14.34
C GLY A 31 5.64 -48.71 14.61
N THR A 32 4.65 -48.32 15.43
CA THR A 32 4.60 -47.02 16.07
C THR A 32 3.81 -47.11 17.39
N LEU A 33 4.51 -47.48 18.43
CA LEU A 33 4.12 -47.30 19.82
C LEU A 33 5.31 -47.75 20.69
N GLU A 34 6.19 -46.79 21.00
CA GLU A 34 7.12 -46.86 22.13
C GLU A 34 8.14 -45.71 22.01
N LEU A 35 7.76 -44.53 22.53
CA LEU A 35 8.67 -43.44 22.94
C LEU A 35 7.91 -42.35 23.71
N SER A 36 7.17 -42.77 24.73
CA SER A 36 6.57 -41.80 25.66
C SER A 36 6.52 -42.31 27.12
N ASN A 37 7.51 -43.15 27.54
CA ASN A 37 7.61 -43.54 28.92
C ASN A 37 9.07 -43.78 29.34
N LEU A 38 9.87 -42.72 29.36
CA LEU A 38 11.16 -42.75 30.06
C LEU A 38 11.64 -41.33 30.36
N LEU A 39 11.01 -40.63 31.29
CA LEU A 39 11.57 -39.45 32.01
C LEU A 39 10.63 -39.04 33.15
N MET A 40 10.36 -39.97 34.04
CA MET A 40 9.89 -39.65 35.41
C MET A 40 10.53 -40.63 36.34
N LYS A 41 11.67 -40.26 36.87
CA LYS A 41 12.13 -40.59 38.27
C LYS A 41 13.50 -39.96 38.54
N ASN A 42 13.49 -39.28 39.71
CA ASN A 42 14.62 -38.82 40.51
C ASN A 42 15.33 -37.53 40.05
N HIS A 43 14.97 -36.35 40.67
CA HIS A 43 15.84 -35.79 41.72
C HIS A 43 15.10 -34.63 42.43
N SER A 44 14.85 -34.80 43.71
CA SER A 44 14.53 -33.75 44.68
C SER A 44 15.78 -32.90 44.94
N GLY A 45 15.81 -31.68 44.43
CA GLY A 45 16.85 -30.69 44.70
C GLY A 45 16.28 -29.27 44.57
N SER A 46 16.37 -28.51 45.64
CA SER A 46 15.84 -27.17 45.88
C SER A 46 15.81 -26.22 44.68
N PHE A 47 14.64 -25.83 44.22
CA PHE A 47 14.40 -24.74 43.29
C PHE A 47 14.05 -23.45 44.04
N GLY A 48 15.07 -22.73 44.47
CA GLY A 48 14.94 -21.35 44.92
C GLY A 48 15.89 -20.46 44.14
N GLY A 49 15.45 -19.96 42.99
CA GLY A 49 16.27 -19.04 42.16
C GLY A 49 15.79 -18.73 40.77
N PHE A 50 14.89 -19.54 40.22
CA PHE A 50 14.46 -19.37 38.80
C PHE A 50 13.21 -18.49 38.61
N SER A 51 12.52 -18.11 39.70
CA SER A 51 11.23 -17.37 39.58
C SER A 51 11.40 -15.87 39.32
N GLN A 52 12.49 -15.24 39.72
CA GLN A 52 12.67 -13.79 39.52
C GLN A 52 13.23 -13.44 38.13
N HIS A 53 14.10 -14.28 37.58
CA HIS A 53 14.63 -14.02 36.23
C HIS A 53 13.60 -14.29 35.13
N THR A 54 12.74 -15.30 35.28
CA THR A 54 11.66 -15.58 34.32
C THR A 54 10.55 -14.53 34.39
N ARG A 55 10.24 -13.97 35.55
CA ARG A 55 9.29 -12.84 35.65
C ARG A 55 9.86 -11.55 35.09
N GLN A 56 11.15 -11.23 35.27
CA GLN A 56 11.75 -10.06 34.66
C GLN A 56 11.88 -10.17 33.11
N PHE A 57 12.16 -11.36 32.60
CA PHE A 57 12.15 -11.60 31.14
C PHE A 57 10.74 -11.55 30.52
N SER A 58 9.73 -12.08 31.23
CA SER A 58 8.33 -12.03 30.83
C SER A 58 7.79 -10.58 30.83
N ILE A 59 8.13 -9.78 31.84
CA ILE A 59 7.73 -8.36 31.92
C ILE A 59 8.42 -7.53 30.84
N LYS A 60 9.72 -7.74 30.57
CA LYS A 60 10.41 -7.05 29.46
C LYS A 60 9.89 -7.46 28.08
N MET A 61 9.57 -8.73 27.86
CA MET A 61 8.94 -9.16 26.58
C MET A 61 7.53 -8.61 26.42
N SER A 62 6.73 -8.46 27.48
CA SER A 62 5.40 -7.86 27.40
C SER A 62 5.45 -6.34 27.10
N GLU A 63 6.40 -5.61 27.70
CA GLU A 63 6.57 -4.18 27.42
C GLU A 63 7.05 -3.89 25.97
N VAL A 64 7.93 -4.69 25.43
CA VAL A 64 8.38 -4.56 24.04
C VAL A 64 7.23 -4.89 23.06
N ALA A 65 6.40 -5.89 23.35
CA ALA A 65 5.27 -6.24 22.51
C ALA A 65 4.19 -5.15 22.48
N VAL A 66 3.91 -4.48 23.59
CA VAL A 66 2.90 -3.39 23.64
C VAL A 66 3.36 -2.15 22.87
N LYS A 67 4.64 -1.80 22.91
CA LYS A 67 5.19 -0.65 22.18
C LYS A 67 5.00 -0.73 20.67
N ASP A 68 4.90 -1.92 20.08
CA ASP A 68 4.69 -2.10 18.64
C ASP A 68 3.29 -1.64 18.18
N PHE A 69 2.35 -1.54 19.12
CA PHE A 69 0.96 -1.13 18.91
C PHE A 69 0.67 0.33 19.28
N ILE A 70 1.66 1.06 19.74
CA ILE A 70 1.56 2.47 20.14
C ILE A 70 2.23 3.35 19.08
N LEU A 71 1.62 4.50 18.79
CA LEU A 71 2.27 5.56 18.02
C LEU A 71 3.07 6.46 18.98
N PRO A 72 4.32 6.83 18.63
CA PRO A 72 5.14 7.69 19.50
C PRO A 72 4.59 9.12 19.56
N ASN A 73 4.80 9.82 20.66
CA ASN A 73 4.35 11.20 20.84
C ASN A 73 4.94 12.17 19.80
N GLU A 74 6.13 11.84 19.28
CA GLU A 74 6.84 12.56 18.21
C GLU A 74 6.40 12.13 16.80
N GLN A 75 5.19 11.58 16.67
CA GLN A 75 4.65 11.14 15.36
C GLN A 75 4.74 12.28 14.35
N PRO A 76 5.49 12.11 13.22
CA PRO A 76 5.63 13.16 12.22
C PRO A 76 4.32 13.36 11.45
N VAL A 77 3.87 14.60 11.40
CA VAL A 77 2.70 15.07 10.67
C VAL A 77 3.16 16.07 9.62
N VAL A 78 2.83 15.85 8.35
CA VAL A 78 3.26 16.67 7.22
C VAL A 78 2.09 17.11 6.36
N PRO A 79 2.13 18.33 5.74
CA PRO A 79 1.05 18.79 4.89
C PRO A 79 1.13 18.10 3.52
N LEU A 80 -0.03 17.80 2.94
CA LEU A 80 -0.16 17.44 1.54
C LEU A 80 -0.54 18.70 0.75
N GLU A 81 0.48 19.42 0.25
CA GLU A 81 0.29 20.73 -0.37
C GLU A 81 -0.32 20.59 -1.77
N CYS A 82 -1.43 21.30 -2.03
CA CYS A 82 -2.07 21.40 -3.35
C CYS A 82 -2.52 22.82 -3.69
N GLY A 83 -2.20 23.82 -2.85
CA GLY A 83 -2.69 25.20 -2.96
C GLY A 83 -2.41 25.84 -4.33
N THR A 84 -1.19 25.71 -4.85
CA THR A 84 -0.82 26.25 -6.17
C THR A 84 -1.63 25.60 -7.30
N ALA A 85 -1.79 24.29 -7.28
CA ALA A 85 -2.56 23.58 -8.30
C ALA A 85 -4.04 23.98 -8.23
N PHE A 86 -4.62 24.02 -7.03
CA PHE A 86 -6.02 24.41 -6.80
C PHE A 86 -6.29 25.88 -7.18
N ALA A 87 -5.37 26.80 -6.91
CA ALA A 87 -5.54 28.21 -7.23
C ALA A 87 -5.76 28.45 -8.74
N ASN A 88 -5.12 27.63 -9.58
CA ASN A 88 -5.17 27.73 -11.04
C ASN A 88 -6.46 27.15 -11.65
N LEU A 89 -7.34 26.54 -10.87
CA LEU A 89 -8.61 25.99 -11.34
C LEU A 89 -9.65 27.10 -11.61
N SER A 90 -10.47 26.94 -12.62
CA SER A 90 -11.68 27.75 -12.84
C SER A 90 -12.72 27.51 -11.74
N ALA A 91 -13.68 28.39 -11.59
CA ALA A 91 -14.76 28.25 -10.62
C ALA A 91 -15.53 26.92 -10.82
N LYS A 92 -15.80 26.53 -12.06
CA LYS A 92 -16.47 25.26 -12.41
C LYS A 92 -15.65 24.05 -11.96
N GLU A 93 -14.33 24.03 -12.23
CA GLU A 93 -13.43 22.95 -11.83
C GLU A 93 -13.27 22.87 -10.31
N LYS A 94 -13.24 24.01 -9.61
CA LYS A 94 -13.23 24.05 -8.15
C LYS A 94 -14.51 23.46 -7.54
N ALA A 95 -15.68 23.76 -8.11
CA ALA A 95 -16.95 23.20 -7.68
C ALA A 95 -17.01 21.68 -7.95
N TYR A 96 -16.51 21.25 -9.11
CA TYR A 96 -16.37 19.83 -9.46
C TYR A 96 -15.50 19.09 -8.44
N ALA A 97 -14.30 19.59 -8.19
CA ALA A 97 -13.37 19.03 -7.21
C ALA A 97 -13.95 19.02 -5.78
N HIS A 98 -14.69 20.06 -5.38
CA HIS A 98 -15.34 20.14 -4.07
C HIS A 98 -16.33 18.99 -3.84
N HIS A 99 -17.28 18.81 -4.77
CA HIS A 99 -18.31 17.78 -4.62
C HIS A 99 -17.73 16.37 -4.73
N LEU A 100 -16.73 16.15 -5.59
CA LEU A 100 -16.00 14.89 -5.66
C LEU A 100 -15.24 14.60 -4.35
N SER A 101 -14.61 15.63 -3.76
CA SER A 101 -13.92 15.50 -2.48
C SER A 101 -14.87 15.13 -1.35
N LYS A 102 -16.05 15.77 -1.29
CA LYS A 102 -17.09 15.42 -0.31
C LYS A 102 -17.59 13.99 -0.51
N ALA A 103 -17.87 13.58 -1.75
CA ALA A 103 -18.24 12.19 -2.05
C ALA A 103 -17.17 11.20 -1.60
N SER A 104 -15.90 11.49 -1.88
CA SER A 104 -14.77 10.67 -1.47
C SER A 104 -14.65 10.57 0.06
N TRP A 105 -14.82 11.66 0.80
CA TRP A 105 -14.75 11.65 2.26
C TRP A 105 -15.91 10.90 2.91
N PHE A 106 -17.14 11.07 2.43
CA PHE A 106 -18.27 10.29 2.95
C PHE A 106 -18.11 8.81 2.68
N GLY A 107 -17.61 8.46 1.49
CA GLY A 107 -17.32 7.07 1.15
C GLY A 107 -16.17 6.49 1.95
N GLY A 108 -15.14 7.29 2.24
CA GLY A 108 -14.02 6.88 3.10
C GLY A 108 -14.43 6.43 4.49
N LEU A 109 -15.54 6.92 5.03
CA LEU A 109 -16.08 6.44 6.31
C LEU A 109 -16.50 4.96 6.26
N VAL A 110 -16.74 4.40 5.08
CA VAL A 110 -16.96 2.94 4.88
C VAL A 110 -15.71 2.17 5.32
N VAL A 111 -14.50 2.71 5.13
CA VAL A 111 -13.25 2.05 5.54
C VAL A 111 -13.20 1.81 7.05
N LEU A 112 -13.79 2.71 7.86
CA LEU A 112 -13.93 2.48 9.31
C LEU A 112 -14.67 1.15 9.57
N ILE A 113 -15.78 0.93 8.86
CA ILE A 113 -16.58 -0.28 8.99
C ILE A 113 -15.87 -1.51 8.40
N GLN A 114 -15.01 -1.32 7.39
CA GLN A 114 -14.18 -2.38 6.80
C GLN A 114 -12.94 -2.70 7.65
N THR A 115 -12.58 -1.85 8.62
CA THR A 115 -11.39 -2.02 9.45
C THR A 115 -11.67 -2.91 10.65
N SER A 116 -12.57 -2.51 11.54
CA SER A 116 -12.97 -3.27 12.72
C SER A 116 -14.34 -2.84 13.22
N ILE A 117 -14.98 -3.68 14.04
CA ILE A 117 -16.31 -3.38 14.57
C ILE A 117 -16.31 -2.12 15.45
N GLU A 118 -15.23 -1.86 16.19
CA GLU A 118 -15.11 -0.71 17.07
C GLU A 118 -14.74 0.60 16.35
N ALA A 119 -14.17 0.54 15.13
CA ALA A 119 -13.55 1.71 14.50
C ALA A 119 -14.54 2.85 14.20
N GLY A 120 -15.75 2.54 13.73
CA GLY A 120 -16.78 3.55 13.47
C GLY A 120 -17.24 4.27 14.75
N SER A 121 -17.46 3.53 15.83
CA SER A 121 -17.83 4.07 17.14
C SER A 121 -16.69 4.89 17.75
N LEU A 122 -15.45 4.41 17.64
CA LEU A 122 -14.25 5.10 18.10
C LEU A 122 -14.05 6.43 17.36
N PHE A 123 -14.19 6.43 16.03
CA PHE A 123 -14.15 7.66 15.23
C PHE A 123 -15.23 8.64 15.69
N SER A 124 -16.47 8.19 15.88
CA SER A 124 -17.58 9.04 16.29
C SER A 124 -17.33 9.70 17.65
N ILE A 125 -16.76 8.96 18.64
CA ILE A 125 -16.38 9.53 19.94
C ILE A 125 -15.30 10.61 19.76
N LEU A 126 -14.19 10.26 19.12
CA LEU A 126 -13.06 11.18 18.95
C LEU A 126 -13.46 12.44 18.18
N HIS A 127 -14.24 12.27 17.10
CA HIS A 127 -14.71 13.42 16.31
C HIS A 127 -15.59 14.36 17.13
N GLN A 128 -16.59 13.85 17.89
CA GLN A 128 -17.45 14.68 18.72
C GLN A 128 -16.68 15.40 19.85
N VAL A 129 -15.66 14.75 20.44
CA VAL A 129 -14.80 15.37 21.46
C VAL A 129 -14.14 16.64 20.90
N PHE A 130 -13.49 16.51 19.74
CA PHE A 130 -12.75 17.63 19.14
C PHE A 130 -13.63 18.60 18.33
N GLU A 131 -14.87 18.24 18.01
CA GLU A 131 -15.86 19.15 17.43
C GLU A 131 -16.43 20.15 18.47
N HIS A 132 -16.52 19.75 19.73
CA HIS A 132 -17.16 20.54 20.78
C HIS A 132 -16.18 21.29 21.68
N ASP A 133 -14.91 20.94 21.67
CA ASP A 133 -13.85 21.55 22.44
C ASP A 133 -12.62 21.84 21.57
N THR A 134 -11.98 22.98 21.79
CA THR A 134 -10.69 23.24 21.15
C THR A 134 -9.60 22.35 21.75
N VAL A 135 -8.51 22.12 21.03
CA VAL A 135 -7.36 21.35 21.54
C VAL A 135 -6.78 21.99 22.82
N ASP A 136 -6.76 23.34 22.86
CA ASP A 136 -6.26 24.07 24.05
C ASP A 136 -7.20 23.94 25.25
N ASP A 137 -8.53 24.02 25.05
CA ASP A 137 -9.50 23.76 26.13
C ASP A 137 -9.35 22.33 26.67
N LEU A 138 -9.23 21.34 25.78
CA LEU A 138 -9.01 19.94 26.16
C LEU A 138 -7.67 19.71 26.86
N LYS A 139 -6.61 20.44 26.46
CA LYS A 139 -5.32 20.41 27.15
C LYS A 139 -5.46 20.89 28.59
N ASN A 140 -6.06 22.06 28.79
CA ASN A 140 -6.28 22.63 30.10
C ASN A 140 -7.10 21.69 31.00
N GLN A 141 -8.17 21.12 30.43
CA GLN A 141 -9.00 20.13 31.14
C GLN A 141 -8.22 18.87 31.49
N ALA A 142 -7.41 18.34 30.56
CA ALA A 142 -6.59 17.15 30.79
C ALA A 142 -5.61 17.35 31.95
N LEU A 143 -4.92 18.48 31.97
CA LEU A 143 -3.88 18.78 32.96
C LEU A 143 -4.50 19.16 34.31
N GLU A 144 -5.42 20.13 34.33
CA GLU A 144 -5.92 20.74 35.57
C GLU A 144 -7.04 19.94 36.24
N VAL A 145 -7.93 19.32 35.45
CA VAL A 145 -9.10 18.59 35.97
C VAL A 145 -8.84 17.09 36.06
N ASN A 146 -8.22 16.52 35.04
CA ASN A 146 -8.00 15.06 35.01
C ASN A 146 -6.68 14.63 35.60
N GLY A 147 -5.70 15.54 35.75
CA GLY A 147 -4.37 15.27 36.33
C GLY A 147 -3.48 14.45 35.39
N LEU A 148 -3.70 14.57 34.07
CA LEU A 148 -2.83 13.99 33.05
C LEU A 148 -1.54 14.82 32.93
N SER A 149 -0.45 14.19 32.52
CA SER A 149 0.74 14.90 32.08
C SER A 149 0.59 15.45 30.65
N GLU A 150 1.48 16.34 30.22
CA GLU A 150 1.53 16.81 28.83
C GLU A 150 1.76 15.66 27.84
N ASP A 151 2.63 14.70 28.19
CA ASP A 151 2.90 13.52 27.37
C ASP A 151 1.68 12.61 27.22
N GLU A 152 0.90 12.46 28.31
CA GLU A 152 -0.35 11.68 28.28
C GLU A 152 -1.43 12.35 27.43
N PHE A 153 -1.53 13.68 27.47
CA PHE A 153 -2.43 14.41 26.58
C PHE A 153 -1.96 14.33 25.12
N GLN A 154 -0.66 14.49 24.88
CA GLN A 154 -0.08 14.33 23.54
C GLN A 154 -0.36 12.93 22.98
N ALA A 155 -0.30 11.89 23.80
CA ALA A 155 -0.63 10.51 23.40
C ALA A 155 -2.10 10.39 22.93
N ILE A 156 -3.05 11.12 23.53
CA ILE A 156 -4.45 11.16 23.06
C ILE A 156 -4.53 11.80 21.66
N LEU A 157 -3.85 12.92 21.45
CA LEU A 157 -3.84 13.61 20.16
C LEU A 157 -3.23 12.73 19.05
N VAL A 158 -2.10 12.11 19.35
CA VAL A 158 -1.40 11.22 18.39
C VAL A 158 -2.24 9.98 18.07
N PHE A 159 -2.88 9.37 19.07
CA PHE A 159 -3.79 8.25 18.85
C PHE A 159 -4.96 8.66 17.93
N THR A 160 -5.57 9.82 18.19
CA THR A 160 -6.64 10.36 17.35
C THR A 160 -6.19 10.57 15.90
N CYS A 161 -5.02 11.18 15.70
CA CYS A 161 -4.42 11.33 14.37
C CYS A 161 -4.16 9.97 13.70
N GLY A 162 -3.73 8.97 14.47
CA GLY A 162 -3.53 7.60 14.00
C GLY A 162 -4.84 6.97 13.50
N VAL A 163 -5.92 7.09 14.27
CA VAL A 163 -7.26 6.59 13.89
C VAL A 163 -7.75 7.27 12.61
N TYR A 164 -7.60 8.60 12.51
CA TYR A 164 -8.01 9.36 11.34
C TYR A 164 -7.19 9.00 10.09
N ALA A 165 -5.87 8.93 10.22
CA ALA A 165 -4.98 8.67 9.09
C ALA A 165 -5.08 7.25 8.53
N ASN A 166 -5.47 6.28 9.36
CA ASN A 166 -5.62 4.88 8.97
C ASN A 166 -7.09 4.46 8.75
N MET A 167 -8.03 5.38 8.87
CA MET A 167 -9.46 5.08 8.83
C MET A 167 -9.83 3.92 9.77
N GLY A 168 -9.40 4.06 11.04
CA GLY A 168 -9.62 3.07 12.09
C GLY A 168 -8.39 2.80 12.94
N ASN A 169 -8.52 1.91 13.90
CA ASN A 169 -7.49 1.58 14.88
C ASN A 169 -6.55 0.42 14.47
N TYR A 170 -6.33 0.26 13.15
CA TYR A 170 -5.33 -0.67 12.59
C TYR A 170 -4.51 0.03 11.52
N LYS A 171 -3.18 -0.16 11.55
CA LYS A 171 -2.25 0.43 10.58
C LYS A 171 -2.58 -0.04 9.18
N SER A 172 -2.71 0.89 8.25
CA SER A 172 -2.98 0.62 6.83
C SER A 172 -1.86 -0.17 6.13
N PHE A 173 -0.63 -0.08 6.66
CA PHE A 173 0.52 -0.84 6.19
C PHE A 173 1.09 -1.66 7.34
N GLY A 174 0.87 -2.98 7.28
CA GLY A 174 1.29 -3.95 8.28
C GLY A 174 0.16 -4.47 9.16
N ASP A 175 -1.07 -3.93 9.03
CA ASP A 175 -2.32 -4.47 9.58
C ASP A 175 -2.36 -4.68 11.10
N SER A 176 -1.38 -4.13 11.84
CA SER A 176 -1.34 -4.21 13.30
C SER A 176 -2.22 -3.16 13.96
N LYS A 177 -2.84 -3.52 15.08
CA LYS A 177 -3.68 -2.62 15.86
C LYS A 177 -2.91 -1.38 16.35
N ILE A 178 -3.61 -0.27 16.53
CA ILE A 178 -3.13 0.94 17.21
C ILE A 178 -3.93 1.10 18.49
N ILE A 179 -3.26 1.20 19.61
CA ILE A 179 -3.87 1.46 20.92
C ILE A 179 -3.40 2.79 21.49
N PRO A 180 -4.19 3.45 22.38
CA PRO A 180 -3.73 4.64 23.10
C PRO A 180 -2.51 4.36 23.97
N ASN A 181 -1.51 5.24 23.97
CA ASN A 181 -0.42 5.21 24.95
C ASN A 181 -0.86 5.83 26.29
N LEU A 182 -2.00 5.37 26.81
CA LEU A 182 -2.61 5.85 28.03
C LEU A 182 -3.45 4.73 28.64
N ALA A 183 -3.47 4.63 29.96
CA ALA A 183 -4.28 3.63 30.67
C ALA A 183 -5.79 3.91 30.43
N THR A 184 -6.58 2.83 30.32
CA THR A 184 -8.01 2.90 29.99
C THR A 184 -8.80 3.78 30.96
N ASP A 185 -8.55 3.67 32.25
CA ASP A 185 -9.21 4.46 33.29
C ASP A 185 -8.91 5.96 33.20
N LYS A 186 -7.69 6.32 32.80
CA LYS A 186 -7.30 7.72 32.57
C LYS A 186 -7.97 8.30 31.34
N LEU A 187 -8.01 7.53 30.23
CA LEU A 187 -8.70 7.95 29.01
C LEU A 187 -10.21 8.09 29.26
N GLU A 188 -10.82 7.12 29.96
CA GLU A 188 -12.25 7.18 30.33
C GLU A 188 -12.56 8.41 31.17
N LYS A 189 -11.75 8.69 32.19
CA LYS A 189 -11.92 9.89 33.04
C LYS A 189 -11.83 11.17 32.20
N PHE A 190 -10.87 11.26 31.28
CA PHE A 190 -10.73 12.40 30.39
C PHE A 190 -11.98 12.57 29.50
N LEU A 191 -12.41 11.49 28.81
CA LEU A 191 -13.56 11.52 27.91
C LEU A 191 -14.83 12.00 28.64
N PHE A 192 -15.11 11.48 29.84
CA PHE A 192 -16.34 11.78 30.59
C PHE A 192 -16.42 13.22 31.07
N THR A 193 -15.32 13.94 31.11
CA THR A 193 -15.31 15.37 31.51
C THR A 193 -15.41 16.32 30.31
N THR A 194 -15.34 15.84 29.07
CA THR A 194 -15.46 16.67 27.86
C THR A 194 -16.89 17.17 27.62
N LYS A 195 -17.04 18.31 26.93
CA LYS A 195 -18.36 18.86 26.56
C LYS A 195 -19.19 17.87 25.73
N ALA A 196 -18.53 17.08 24.86
CA ALA A 196 -19.21 16.05 24.08
C ALA A 196 -19.98 15.06 24.95
N PHE A 197 -19.33 14.49 25.96
CA PHE A 197 -19.93 13.51 26.87
C PHE A 197 -20.94 14.14 27.83
N GLN A 198 -20.76 15.41 28.18
CA GLN A 198 -21.73 16.16 28.99
C GLN A 198 -23.03 16.48 28.22
N ARG A 199 -22.91 16.76 26.92
CA ARG A 199 -24.06 17.09 26.06
C ARG A 199 -24.78 15.85 25.53
N ASN A 200 -24.01 14.78 25.27
CA ASN A 200 -24.52 13.52 24.74
C ASN A 200 -24.15 12.36 25.67
N THR A 201 -25.03 12.07 26.61
CA THR A 201 -24.83 10.99 27.60
C THR A 201 -24.82 9.58 26.99
N ASP A 202 -25.34 9.41 25.77
CA ASP A 202 -25.28 8.12 25.07
C ASP A 202 -23.85 7.74 24.66
N LEU A 203 -22.93 8.70 24.55
CA LEU A 203 -21.51 8.43 24.34
C LEU A 203 -20.89 7.56 25.43
N VAL A 204 -21.41 7.63 26.68
CA VAL A 204 -20.98 6.74 27.76
C VAL A 204 -21.29 5.28 27.43
N LYS A 205 -22.46 5.01 26.84
CA LYS A 205 -22.84 3.65 26.40
C LYS A 205 -21.96 3.20 25.23
N VAL A 206 -21.73 4.11 24.28
CA VAL A 206 -20.85 3.85 23.11
C VAL A 206 -19.44 3.52 23.55
N TRP A 207 -18.86 4.30 24.48
CA TRP A 207 -17.54 4.02 25.03
C TRP A 207 -17.48 2.66 25.76
N ASN A 208 -18.43 2.40 26.66
CA ASN A 208 -18.46 1.16 27.43
C ASN A 208 -18.57 -0.09 26.57
N ARG A 209 -19.17 -0.02 25.38
CA ARG A 209 -19.24 -1.18 24.47
C ARG A 209 -17.95 -1.44 23.67
N ILE A 210 -17.10 -0.40 23.49
CA ILE A 210 -15.89 -0.52 22.66
C ILE A 210 -14.57 -0.46 23.42
N LYS A 211 -14.55 0.05 24.65
CA LYS A 211 -13.30 0.32 25.39
C LYS A 211 -12.38 -0.92 25.51
N ASP A 212 -12.97 -2.07 25.79
CA ASP A 212 -12.20 -3.31 25.91
C ASP A 212 -11.67 -3.75 24.54
N LEU A 213 -12.44 -3.58 23.45
CA LEU A 213 -12.02 -3.87 22.09
C LEU A 213 -10.88 -2.96 21.63
N VAL A 214 -10.90 -1.68 22.00
CA VAL A 214 -9.85 -0.71 21.64
C VAL A 214 -8.49 -1.15 22.20
N TYR A 215 -8.45 -1.69 23.44
CA TYR A 215 -7.23 -2.08 24.12
C TYR A 215 -6.87 -3.57 23.97
N ASP A 216 -7.73 -4.40 23.36
CA ASP A 216 -7.50 -5.84 23.25
C ASP A 216 -6.35 -6.15 22.28
N LEU A 217 -5.24 -6.67 22.84
CA LEU A 217 -4.07 -7.17 22.13
C LEU A 217 -3.99 -8.70 22.14
N SER A 218 -5.10 -9.39 22.33
CA SER A 218 -5.16 -10.85 22.16
C SER A 218 -4.70 -11.24 20.74
N PRO A 219 -4.16 -12.45 20.54
CA PRO A 219 -3.64 -12.88 19.23
C PRO A 219 -4.60 -12.69 18.06
N LYS A 220 -5.91 -12.85 18.31
CA LYS A 220 -6.96 -12.69 17.30
C LYS A 220 -7.28 -11.21 17.00
N LYS A 221 -7.01 -10.29 17.94
CA LYS A 221 -7.39 -8.86 17.84
C LYS A 221 -6.21 -7.92 17.54
N CYS A 222 -4.96 -8.39 17.62
CA CYS A 222 -3.79 -7.53 17.43
C CYS A 222 -3.42 -7.30 15.96
N HIS A 223 -3.99 -8.06 15.02
CA HIS A 223 -3.79 -7.89 13.57
C HIS A 223 -5.09 -8.11 12.78
N LEU A 224 -5.16 -7.55 11.58
CA LEU A 224 -6.19 -7.91 10.61
C LEU A 224 -5.90 -9.29 10.03
N GLY A 225 -6.95 -10.09 9.79
CA GLY A 225 -6.83 -11.45 9.27
C GLY A 225 -8.14 -12.21 9.37
N LEU A 226 -8.14 -13.50 9.03
CA LEU A 226 -9.33 -14.36 9.05
C LEU A 226 -9.14 -15.52 10.04
N GLY A 227 -10.18 -15.84 10.80
CA GLY A 227 -10.21 -16.94 11.77
C GLY A 227 -9.23 -16.70 12.92
N ASP A 228 -8.31 -17.62 13.17
CA ASP A 228 -7.31 -17.52 14.24
C ASP A 228 -6.12 -16.60 13.89
N LYS A 229 -6.03 -16.16 12.62
CA LYS A 229 -4.92 -15.31 12.16
C LYS A 229 -5.12 -13.82 12.42
N GLY A 230 -6.33 -13.40 12.80
CA GLY A 230 -6.64 -12.00 13.03
C GLY A 230 -8.14 -11.72 12.99
N THR A 231 -8.49 -10.44 12.97
CA THR A 231 -9.87 -9.95 12.85
C THR A 231 -10.12 -9.33 11.48
N THR A 232 -11.36 -9.40 11.04
CA THR A 232 -11.82 -8.78 9.79
C THR A 232 -13.30 -8.44 9.89
N THR A 233 -13.77 -7.48 9.11
CA THR A 233 -15.18 -7.18 8.91
C THR A 233 -15.64 -7.44 7.47
N TYR A 234 -14.79 -7.99 6.62
CA TYR A 234 -15.19 -8.52 5.31
C TYR A 234 -15.94 -9.84 5.40
N PHE A 235 -15.72 -10.57 6.50
CA PHE A 235 -16.40 -11.82 6.86
C PHE A 235 -16.88 -11.73 8.30
N SER A 236 -18.04 -12.31 8.61
CA SER A 236 -18.49 -12.42 10.00
C SER A 236 -17.48 -13.18 10.86
N SER A 237 -17.45 -12.89 12.17
CA SER A 237 -16.42 -13.32 13.12
C SER A 237 -16.29 -14.86 13.25
N ASN A 238 -17.31 -15.62 12.81
CA ASN A 238 -17.38 -17.07 12.79
C ASN A 238 -16.92 -17.72 11.48
N CYS A 239 -16.42 -16.94 10.51
CA CYS A 239 -15.86 -17.47 9.27
C CYS A 239 -14.40 -17.90 9.44
N THR A 240 -14.02 -18.95 8.71
CA THR A 240 -12.67 -19.53 8.65
C THR A 240 -12.09 -19.42 7.24
N SER A 241 -10.87 -19.90 7.02
CA SER A 241 -10.28 -20.01 5.68
C SER A 241 -11.04 -20.99 4.78
N GLU A 242 -11.59 -22.05 5.35
CA GLU A 242 -12.40 -23.01 4.62
C GLU A 242 -13.70 -22.38 4.11
N ASP A 243 -14.33 -21.51 4.92
CA ASP A 243 -15.50 -20.74 4.48
C ASP A 243 -15.14 -19.81 3.31
N ALA A 244 -14.00 -19.13 3.37
CA ALA A 244 -13.53 -18.26 2.28
C ALA A 244 -13.30 -19.04 0.98
N ASP A 245 -12.78 -20.26 1.06
CA ASP A 245 -12.58 -21.14 -0.10
C ASP A 245 -13.92 -21.59 -0.72
N ILE A 246 -14.92 -21.94 0.11
CA ILE A 246 -16.27 -22.29 -0.35
C ILE A 246 -16.93 -21.11 -1.05
N ILE A 247 -16.87 -19.93 -0.44
CA ILE A 247 -17.40 -18.68 -1.00
C ILE A 247 -16.72 -18.33 -2.34
N SER A 248 -15.41 -18.53 -2.44
CA SER A 248 -14.67 -18.32 -3.70
C SER A 248 -15.15 -19.26 -4.81
N ARG A 249 -15.44 -20.52 -4.50
CA ARG A 249 -16.01 -21.47 -5.48
C ARG A 249 -17.43 -21.10 -5.89
N TYR A 250 -18.24 -20.64 -4.93
CA TYR A 250 -19.58 -20.15 -5.25
C TYR A 250 -19.52 -18.93 -6.20
N PHE A 251 -18.69 -17.93 -5.88
CA PHE A 251 -18.51 -16.75 -6.76
C PHE A 251 -18.10 -17.14 -8.18
N LYS A 252 -17.18 -18.11 -8.29
CA LYS A 252 -16.77 -18.63 -9.60
C LYS A 252 -17.93 -19.31 -10.34
N SER A 253 -18.81 -20.04 -9.63
CA SER A 253 -19.94 -20.75 -10.23
C SER A 253 -21.01 -19.81 -10.80
N ILE A 254 -21.17 -18.63 -10.19
CA ILE A 254 -22.12 -17.59 -10.62
C ILE A 254 -21.46 -16.44 -11.39
N GLN A 255 -20.17 -16.56 -11.70
CA GLN A 255 -19.36 -15.54 -12.41
C GLN A 255 -19.41 -14.15 -11.74
N MET A 256 -19.39 -14.13 -10.41
CA MET A 256 -19.42 -12.91 -9.60
C MET A 256 -18.03 -12.56 -9.10
N GLU A 257 -17.71 -11.27 -9.09
CA GLU A 257 -16.51 -10.72 -8.46
C GLU A 257 -16.85 -10.09 -7.10
N GLY A 258 -15.90 -10.14 -6.19
CA GLY A 258 -16.14 -9.83 -4.78
C GLY A 258 -15.88 -8.38 -4.35
N TYR A 259 -15.61 -7.44 -5.24
CA TYR A 259 -15.11 -6.11 -4.85
C TYR A 259 -15.98 -5.37 -3.85
N ASN A 260 -17.29 -5.30 -4.05
CA ASN A 260 -18.22 -4.46 -3.33
C ASN A 260 -19.14 -5.21 -2.36
N ASN A 261 -18.64 -6.23 -1.68
CA ASN A 261 -19.48 -7.01 -0.75
C ASN A 261 -18.78 -7.41 0.54
N ARG A 262 -19.60 -7.82 1.52
CA ARG A 262 -19.19 -8.57 2.71
C ARG A 262 -19.97 -9.88 2.80
N VAL A 263 -19.48 -10.82 3.61
CA VAL A 263 -20.12 -12.12 3.77
C VAL A 263 -20.45 -12.38 5.23
N ILE A 264 -21.69 -12.74 5.47
CA ILE A 264 -22.22 -13.12 6.77
C ILE A 264 -22.55 -14.61 6.77
N LYS A 265 -21.97 -15.34 7.71
CA LYS A 265 -22.27 -16.76 7.96
C LYS A 265 -23.26 -16.88 9.11
N THR A 266 -24.36 -17.59 8.88
CA THR A 266 -25.33 -17.92 9.91
C THR A 266 -25.65 -19.41 9.88
N GLU A 267 -26.26 -19.93 10.94
CA GLU A 267 -26.69 -21.31 11.03
C GLU A 267 -28.19 -21.36 11.37
N GLU A 268 -29.00 -21.91 10.50
CA GLU A 268 -30.44 -22.03 10.67
C GLU A 268 -30.88 -23.49 10.50
N ASN A 269 -31.49 -24.08 11.54
CA ASN A 269 -31.97 -25.47 11.54
C ASN A 269 -30.91 -26.52 11.13
N GLY A 270 -29.63 -26.29 11.52
CA GLY A 270 -28.50 -27.16 11.18
C GLY A 270 -27.98 -26.99 9.75
N VAL A 271 -28.42 -25.96 9.03
CA VAL A 271 -27.93 -25.62 7.69
C VAL A 271 -27.12 -24.30 7.78
N THR A 272 -25.87 -24.34 7.34
CA THR A 272 -25.05 -23.15 7.23
C THR A 272 -25.50 -22.33 6.03
N LYS A 273 -25.70 -21.05 6.26
CA LYS A 273 -26.08 -20.05 5.26
C LYS A 273 -25.05 -18.95 5.14
N TYR A 274 -24.68 -18.61 3.91
CA TYR A 274 -23.84 -17.47 3.57
C TYR A 274 -24.68 -16.40 2.89
N GLU A 275 -24.78 -15.24 3.52
CA GLU A 275 -25.37 -14.05 2.95
C GLU A 275 -24.27 -13.15 2.40
N ILE A 276 -24.29 -12.89 1.08
CA ILE A 276 -23.38 -11.95 0.41
C ILE A 276 -24.10 -10.62 0.34
N ARG A 277 -23.61 -9.63 1.11
CA ARG A 277 -24.20 -8.29 1.20
C ARG A 277 -23.50 -7.33 0.27
N LEU A 278 -24.17 -6.87 -0.79
CA LEU A 278 -23.67 -5.88 -1.71
C LEU A 278 -23.79 -4.47 -1.12
N ALA A 279 -22.74 -3.68 -1.29
CA ALA A 279 -22.71 -2.27 -0.98
C ALA A 279 -23.63 -1.49 -1.91
N SER A 280 -24.69 -0.88 -1.36
CA SER A 280 -25.65 -0.06 -2.13
C SER A 280 -26.50 0.83 -1.23
N VAL A 281 -27.04 1.92 -1.82
CA VAL A 281 -28.05 2.75 -1.16
C VAL A 281 -29.38 2.01 -1.02
N GLU A 282 -29.82 1.39 -2.10
CA GLU A 282 -31.08 0.67 -2.15
C GLU A 282 -30.99 -0.68 -1.46
N THR A 283 -32.11 -1.11 -0.92
CA THR A 283 -32.32 -2.38 -0.25
C THR A 283 -33.38 -3.21 -1.01
N GLY A 284 -33.56 -4.47 -0.63
CA GLY A 284 -34.55 -5.36 -1.25
C GLY A 284 -34.05 -6.01 -2.53
N SER A 285 -34.87 -6.89 -3.10
CA SER A 285 -34.51 -7.70 -4.28
C SER A 285 -34.45 -6.87 -5.55
N MET A 286 -33.53 -7.23 -6.45
CA MET A 286 -33.39 -6.65 -7.78
C MET A 286 -32.85 -7.70 -8.75
N ASP A 287 -33.61 -7.94 -9.83
CA ASP A 287 -33.24 -8.91 -10.87
C ASP A 287 -31.84 -8.59 -11.44
N GLY A 288 -31.04 -9.64 -11.60
CA GLY A 288 -29.67 -9.55 -12.12
C GLY A 288 -28.62 -9.06 -11.12
N ILE A 289 -29.01 -8.63 -9.91
CA ILE A 289 -28.09 -8.17 -8.85
C ILE A 289 -28.21 -9.03 -7.61
N THR A 290 -29.43 -9.21 -7.07
CA THR A 290 -29.68 -10.05 -5.89
C THR A 290 -30.01 -11.49 -6.28
N ARG A 291 -29.83 -12.43 -5.34
CA ARG A 291 -30.19 -13.84 -5.51
C ARG A 291 -30.92 -14.32 -4.28
N GLU A 292 -32.06 -14.96 -4.50
CA GLU A 292 -32.79 -15.65 -3.47
C GLU A 292 -31.94 -16.86 -2.93
N PRO A 293 -32.25 -17.38 -1.73
CA PRO A 293 -31.50 -18.49 -1.18
C PRO A 293 -31.43 -19.69 -2.13
N GLU A 294 -30.23 -20.09 -2.51
CA GLU A 294 -29.97 -21.23 -3.40
C GLU A 294 -28.94 -22.19 -2.81
N PRO A 295 -29.07 -23.53 -3.05
CA PRO A 295 -28.12 -24.48 -2.52
C PRO A 295 -26.83 -24.55 -3.36
N PHE A 296 -25.66 -24.64 -2.66
CA PHE A 296 -24.37 -24.89 -3.28
C PHE A 296 -23.46 -25.68 -2.34
N GLU A 297 -22.93 -26.83 -2.78
CA GLU A 297 -22.03 -27.72 -2.03
C GLU A 297 -22.52 -28.09 -0.61
N GLY A 298 -23.85 -28.19 -0.39
CA GLY A 298 -24.44 -28.53 0.91
C GLY A 298 -24.71 -27.33 1.82
N TYR A 299 -24.47 -26.14 1.36
CA TYR A 299 -24.70 -24.84 2.02
C TYR A 299 -25.83 -24.09 1.32
N GLN A 300 -26.37 -23.07 2.01
CA GLN A 300 -27.31 -22.12 1.41
C GLN A 300 -26.60 -20.79 1.14
N PHE A 301 -26.77 -20.24 -0.05
CA PHE A 301 -26.22 -18.93 -0.44
C PHE A 301 -27.34 -17.99 -0.85
N CYS A 302 -27.22 -16.74 -0.49
CA CYS A 302 -28.06 -15.66 -1.03
C CYS A 302 -27.22 -14.40 -1.26
N VAL A 303 -27.69 -13.56 -2.19
CA VAL A 303 -27.07 -12.26 -2.46
C VAL A 303 -28.09 -11.19 -2.15
N THR A 304 -27.80 -10.35 -1.16
CA THR A 304 -28.62 -9.22 -0.73
C THR A 304 -27.94 -7.90 -1.07
N ARG A 305 -28.61 -6.78 -0.86
CA ARG A 305 -28.04 -5.44 -1.05
C ARG A 305 -28.45 -4.48 0.06
N GLY A 306 -27.83 -3.29 0.11
CA GLY A 306 -28.06 -2.29 1.16
C GLY A 306 -26.97 -2.26 2.22
N ASP A 307 -25.81 -2.87 1.95
CA ASP A 307 -24.67 -2.69 2.84
C ASP A 307 -24.13 -1.26 2.73
N TYR A 308 -23.69 -0.67 3.85
CA TYR A 308 -23.20 0.71 3.97
C TYR A 308 -24.21 1.80 3.50
N SER A 309 -25.50 1.46 3.32
CA SER A 309 -26.52 2.32 2.70
C SER A 309 -26.54 3.77 3.22
N PRO A 310 -26.48 4.06 4.55
CA PRO A 310 -26.51 5.43 5.04
C PRO A 310 -25.35 6.30 4.57
N LEU A 311 -24.14 5.73 4.46
CA LEU A 311 -22.95 6.44 4.00
C LEU A 311 -22.96 6.60 2.47
N LEU A 312 -23.31 5.53 1.74
CA LEU A 312 -23.36 5.56 0.28
C LEU A 312 -24.43 6.53 -0.25
N LYS A 313 -25.50 6.78 0.52
CA LYS A 313 -26.49 7.83 0.19
C LYS A 313 -25.82 9.19 0.11
N LEU A 314 -24.98 9.55 1.07
CA LEU A 314 -24.24 10.82 1.07
C LEU A 314 -23.26 10.89 -0.12
N VAL A 315 -22.60 9.78 -0.46
CA VAL A 315 -21.74 9.68 -1.65
C VAL A 315 -22.53 9.99 -2.92
N VAL A 316 -23.67 9.32 -3.11
CA VAL A 316 -24.53 9.51 -4.30
C VAL A 316 -25.03 10.94 -4.43
N GLU A 317 -25.46 11.56 -3.32
CA GLU A 317 -25.91 12.96 -3.30
C GLU A 317 -24.80 13.92 -3.77
N GLU A 318 -23.58 13.74 -3.33
CA GLU A 318 -22.45 14.58 -3.74
C GLU A 318 -21.99 14.29 -5.18
N LEU A 319 -21.99 13.02 -5.63
CA LEU A 319 -21.69 12.69 -7.03
C LEU A 319 -22.75 13.26 -8.00
N GLN A 320 -24.03 13.33 -7.60
CA GLN A 320 -25.08 13.99 -8.39
C GLN A 320 -24.82 15.49 -8.56
N LYS A 321 -24.34 16.17 -7.49
CA LYS A 321 -23.94 17.57 -7.57
C LYS A 321 -22.69 17.74 -8.44
N ALA A 322 -21.67 16.90 -8.24
CA ALA A 322 -20.43 16.91 -9.05
C ALA A 322 -20.75 16.80 -10.55
N LYS A 323 -21.66 15.91 -10.93
CA LYS A 323 -22.04 15.68 -12.33
C LYS A 323 -22.50 16.98 -13.04
N SER A 324 -23.11 17.93 -12.33
CA SER A 324 -23.52 19.22 -12.93
C SER A 324 -22.34 20.14 -13.27
N TYR A 325 -21.17 19.87 -12.72
CA TYR A 325 -19.92 20.61 -12.98
C TYR A 325 -18.93 19.85 -13.87
N ALA A 326 -19.28 18.68 -14.35
CA ALA A 326 -18.43 17.88 -15.25
C ALA A 326 -18.02 18.68 -16.49
N SER A 327 -16.78 18.48 -16.94
CA SER A 327 -16.18 19.29 -18.01
C SER A 327 -16.58 18.82 -19.41
N ASN A 328 -16.96 17.55 -19.55
CA ASN A 328 -17.29 16.91 -20.82
C ASN A 328 -18.29 15.74 -20.64
N ASP A 329 -18.82 15.24 -21.74
CA ASP A 329 -19.82 14.16 -21.74
C ASP A 329 -19.27 12.83 -21.22
N VAL A 330 -17.96 12.58 -21.33
CA VAL A 330 -17.32 11.36 -20.82
C VAL A 330 -17.31 11.36 -19.29
N GLU A 331 -17.01 12.50 -18.67
CA GLU A 331 -17.12 12.67 -17.20
C GLU A 331 -18.58 12.53 -16.72
N VAL A 332 -19.54 13.08 -17.47
CA VAL A 332 -20.98 12.93 -17.16
C VAL A 332 -21.39 11.44 -17.23
N ALA A 333 -20.95 10.71 -18.25
CA ALA A 333 -21.22 9.29 -18.40
C ALA A 333 -20.57 8.48 -17.28
N MET A 334 -19.30 8.73 -16.97
CA MET A 334 -18.57 8.11 -15.87
C MET A 334 -19.30 8.27 -14.53
N LEU A 335 -19.63 9.48 -14.15
CA LEU A 335 -20.34 9.76 -12.89
C LEU A 335 -21.76 9.17 -12.89
N THR A 336 -22.43 9.10 -14.01
CA THR A 336 -23.76 8.47 -14.12
C THR A 336 -23.67 6.99 -13.78
N GLU A 337 -22.66 6.29 -14.29
CA GLU A 337 -22.45 4.87 -14.02
C GLU A 337 -22.01 4.63 -12.55
N TYR A 338 -21.14 5.48 -11.98
CA TYR A 338 -20.77 5.39 -10.56
C TYR A 338 -21.97 5.62 -9.63
N ILE A 339 -22.79 6.64 -9.90
CA ILE A 339 -24.04 6.92 -9.15
C ILE A 339 -24.96 5.70 -9.20
N LYS A 340 -25.13 5.10 -10.37
CA LYS A 340 -25.95 3.90 -10.55
C LYS A 340 -25.40 2.72 -9.78
N SER A 341 -24.09 2.48 -9.85
CA SER A 341 -23.41 1.41 -9.12
C SER A 341 -23.60 1.54 -7.61
N PHE A 342 -23.32 2.71 -7.02
CA PHE A 342 -23.53 2.92 -5.58
C PHE A 342 -25.01 2.89 -5.18
N THR A 343 -25.93 3.26 -6.07
CA THR A 343 -27.36 3.21 -5.78
C THR A 343 -27.87 1.76 -5.75
N THR A 344 -27.50 0.95 -6.73
CA THR A 344 -28.10 -0.38 -6.95
C THR A 344 -27.26 -1.53 -6.40
N GLY A 345 -25.95 -1.34 -6.23
CA GLY A 345 -24.98 -2.41 -5.90
C GLY A 345 -24.39 -3.13 -7.12
N SER A 346 -24.69 -2.67 -8.33
CA SER A 346 -24.19 -3.26 -9.58
C SER A 346 -22.71 -2.98 -9.80
N LEU A 347 -21.86 -4.01 -9.76
CA LEU A 347 -20.44 -3.91 -10.08
C LEU A 347 -20.23 -3.63 -11.57
N ASN A 348 -21.12 -4.14 -12.45
CA ASN A 348 -21.02 -3.88 -13.89
C ASN A 348 -21.16 -2.39 -14.23
N ASP A 349 -21.99 -1.66 -13.49
CA ASP A 349 -22.12 -0.22 -13.67
C ASP A 349 -20.82 0.50 -13.25
N HIS A 350 -20.15 0.05 -12.17
CA HIS A 350 -18.83 0.58 -11.82
C HIS A 350 -17.77 0.28 -12.88
N LYS A 351 -17.79 -0.91 -13.47
CA LYS A 351 -16.94 -1.27 -14.62
C LYS A 351 -17.19 -0.36 -15.82
N ASN A 352 -18.46 -0.05 -16.12
CA ASN A 352 -18.80 0.88 -17.20
C ASN A 352 -18.26 2.30 -16.91
N GLY A 353 -18.43 2.79 -15.69
CA GLY A 353 -17.81 4.04 -15.26
C GLY A 353 -16.28 4.02 -15.40
N SER A 354 -15.64 2.90 -15.07
CA SER A 354 -14.18 2.71 -15.23
C SER A 354 -13.74 2.73 -16.70
N ARG A 355 -14.54 2.21 -17.63
CA ARG A 355 -14.32 2.32 -19.09
C ARG A 355 -14.32 3.76 -19.56
N HIS A 356 -15.32 4.54 -19.12
CA HIS A 356 -15.36 5.98 -19.40
C HIS A 356 -14.16 6.69 -18.81
N TRP A 357 -13.75 6.34 -17.58
CA TRP A 357 -12.57 6.90 -16.94
C TRP A 357 -11.29 6.65 -17.74
N VAL A 358 -11.07 5.42 -18.23
CA VAL A 358 -9.91 5.07 -19.08
C VAL A 358 -9.92 5.85 -20.39
N GLN A 359 -11.09 6.13 -20.93
CA GLN A 359 -11.26 6.89 -22.18
C GLN A 359 -11.07 8.41 -21.98
N ASN A 360 -11.28 8.95 -20.80
CA ASN A 360 -11.13 10.37 -20.48
C ASN A 360 -9.65 10.77 -20.44
N LYS A 361 -9.11 11.24 -21.54
CA LYS A 361 -7.70 11.60 -21.66
C LYS A 361 -7.45 13.05 -21.27
N GLY A 362 -6.48 13.26 -20.35
CA GLY A 362 -6.02 14.59 -19.94
C GLY A 362 -7.08 15.47 -19.26
N PRO A 363 -7.91 14.96 -18.33
CA PRO A 363 -8.81 15.80 -17.56
C PRO A 363 -8.02 16.82 -16.74
N VAL A 364 -8.65 17.93 -16.35
CA VAL A 364 -8.02 18.88 -15.42
C VAL A 364 -8.12 18.36 -13.99
N ILE A 365 -9.26 17.76 -13.63
CA ILE A 365 -9.48 17.08 -12.37
C ILE A 365 -9.54 15.59 -12.64
N GLU A 366 -8.61 14.84 -12.07
CA GLU A 366 -8.59 13.37 -12.10
C GLU A 366 -9.24 12.84 -10.83
N THR A 367 -10.08 11.81 -11.00
CA THR A 367 -10.79 11.17 -9.88
C THR A 367 -11.09 9.72 -10.18
N TYR A 368 -11.06 8.88 -9.16
CA TYR A 368 -11.58 7.52 -9.19
C TYR A 368 -12.13 7.18 -7.82
N ILE A 369 -13.30 6.57 -7.74
CA ILE A 369 -14.00 6.32 -6.48
C ILE A 369 -14.71 4.96 -6.55
N GLY A 370 -14.53 4.12 -5.52
CA GLY A 370 -15.16 2.80 -5.46
C GLY A 370 -14.53 1.86 -4.46
N PHE A 371 -14.83 0.57 -4.61
CA PHE A 371 -14.20 -0.54 -3.87
C PHE A 371 -13.04 -1.07 -4.71
N ILE A 372 -11.80 -0.72 -4.37
CA ILE A 372 -10.69 -0.76 -5.34
C ILE A 372 -9.61 -1.78 -4.97
N GLU A 373 -8.93 -1.58 -3.83
CA GLU A 373 -7.75 -2.37 -3.47
C GLU A 373 -8.08 -3.50 -2.51
N THR A 374 -7.64 -4.72 -2.83
CA THR A 374 -8.04 -5.94 -2.11
C THR A 374 -7.04 -6.39 -1.03
N TYR A 375 -6.06 -5.57 -0.68
CA TYR A 375 -4.97 -5.95 0.24
C TYR A 375 -5.43 -6.31 1.64
N ARG A 376 -6.47 -5.62 2.15
CA ARG A 376 -6.96 -5.80 3.53
C ARG A 376 -8.02 -6.91 3.65
N ASP A 377 -8.62 -7.37 2.55
CA ASP A 377 -9.43 -8.59 2.56
C ASP A 377 -8.52 -9.82 2.71
N PRO A 378 -8.70 -10.63 3.77
CA PRO A 378 -7.89 -11.85 3.95
C PRO A 378 -8.03 -12.86 2.82
N ALA A 379 -9.15 -12.85 2.08
CA ALA A 379 -9.35 -13.67 0.88
C ALA A 379 -8.87 -12.98 -0.41
N GLY A 380 -8.57 -11.65 -0.35
CA GLY A 380 -8.05 -10.84 -1.46
C GLY A 380 -9.01 -10.68 -2.64
N MET A 381 -10.28 -10.60 -2.36
CA MET A 381 -11.34 -10.47 -3.36
C MET A 381 -12.15 -9.18 -3.19
N ARG A 382 -12.28 -8.69 -1.95
CA ARG A 382 -13.09 -7.52 -1.60
C ARG A 382 -12.25 -6.27 -1.58
N GLY A 383 -12.75 -5.24 -2.27
CA GLY A 383 -12.10 -3.94 -2.34
C GLY A 383 -12.31 -3.14 -1.06
N GLU A 384 -11.26 -2.54 -0.54
CA GLU A 384 -11.39 -1.42 0.39
C GLU A 384 -11.96 -0.23 -0.37
N PHE A 385 -12.86 0.54 0.27
CA PHE A 385 -13.33 1.78 -0.34
C PHE A 385 -12.18 2.77 -0.47
N GLU A 386 -12.08 3.38 -1.64
CA GLU A 386 -11.08 4.40 -1.95
C GLU A 386 -11.70 5.46 -2.85
N GLY A 387 -11.34 6.72 -2.60
CA GLY A 387 -11.73 7.83 -3.46
C GLY A 387 -10.64 8.87 -3.48
N PHE A 388 -10.20 9.27 -4.68
CA PHE A 388 -9.26 10.38 -4.79
C PHE A 388 -9.76 11.47 -5.75
N VAL A 389 -9.35 12.69 -5.47
CA VAL A 389 -9.53 13.87 -6.30
C VAL A 389 -8.20 14.59 -6.40
N ALA A 390 -7.72 14.81 -7.60
CA ALA A 390 -6.42 15.41 -7.83
C ALA A 390 -6.45 16.36 -9.02
N VAL A 391 -5.58 17.37 -8.99
CA VAL A 391 -5.36 18.28 -10.11
C VAL A 391 -4.23 17.74 -10.96
N VAL A 392 -4.42 17.63 -12.27
CA VAL A 392 -3.36 17.17 -13.17
C VAL A 392 -2.23 18.20 -13.21
N ASN A 393 -1.04 17.76 -12.84
CA ASN A 393 0.19 18.53 -12.95
C ASN A 393 0.64 18.57 -14.42
N LYS A 394 0.16 19.58 -15.16
CA LYS A 394 0.41 19.72 -16.61
C LYS A 394 1.89 19.83 -16.93
N VAL A 395 2.68 20.50 -16.08
CA VAL A 395 4.11 20.71 -16.30
C VAL A 395 4.87 19.38 -16.22
N MET A 396 4.64 18.61 -15.15
CA MET A 396 5.31 17.31 -14.97
C MET A 396 4.80 16.28 -15.99
N SER A 397 3.50 16.23 -16.23
CA SER A 397 2.91 15.34 -17.25
C SER A 397 3.45 15.63 -18.65
N ALA A 398 3.71 16.90 -18.99
CA ALA A 398 4.35 17.26 -20.26
C ALA A 398 5.81 16.78 -20.35
N LYS A 399 6.58 16.81 -19.26
CA LYS A 399 7.93 16.24 -19.20
C LYS A 399 7.91 14.73 -19.45
N PHE A 400 7.01 14.02 -18.79
CA PHE A 400 6.81 12.57 -19.02
C PHE A 400 6.36 12.29 -20.47
N GLY A 401 5.44 13.08 -21.01
CA GLY A 401 5.03 12.99 -22.42
C GLY A 401 6.19 13.19 -23.40
N THR A 402 7.09 14.13 -23.10
CA THR A 402 8.30 14.38 -23.90
C THR A 402 9.28 13.20 -23.80
N LEU A 403 9.47 12.63 -22.61
CA LEU A 403 10.30 11.44 -22.41
C LEU A 403 9.77 10.25 -23.22
N VAL A 404 8.45 10.00 -23.17
CA VAL A 404 7.78 8.93 -23.95
C VAL A 404 7.89 9.17 -25.45
N ALA A 405 7.71 10.42 -25.90
CA ALA A 405 7.87 10.78 -27.32
C ALA A 405 9.30 10.55 -27.82
N GLY A 406 10.29 10.78 -26.94
CA GLY A 406 11.72 10.58 -27.22
C GLY A 406 12.24 9.16 -26.98
N ALA A 407 11.40 8.20 -26.58
CA ALA A 407 11.83 6.85 -26.18
C ALA A 407 12.68 6.14 -27.24
N GLU A 408 12.37 6.30 -28.53
CA GLU A 408 13.12 5.72 -29.64
C GLU A 408 14.58 6.24 -29.72
N ASN A 409 14.87 7.41 -29.13
CA ASN A 409 16.22 7.95 -29.03
C ASN A 409 16.96 7.44 -27.78
N PHE A 410 16.25 7.14 -26.72
CA PHE A 410 16.81 6.76 -25.42
C PHE A 410 17.01 5.25 -25.26
N LEU A 411 16.09 4.43 -25.77
CA LEU A 411 16.19 2.98 -25.69
C LEU A 411 17.48 2.42 -26.34
N PRO A 412 17.96 2.92 -27.50
CA PRO A 412 19.23 2.49 -28.07
C PRO A 412 20.48 2.82 -27.23
N LEU A 413 20.37 3.69 -26.23
CA LEU A 413 21.46 4.00 -25.30
C LEU A 413 21.65 2.93 -24.22
N LEU A 414 20.66 2.04 -24.04
CA LEU A 414 20.74 0.95 -23.08
C LEU A 414 21.87 -0.03 -23.44
N PRO A 415 22.48 -0.70 -22.44
CA PRO A 415 23.74 -1.44 -22.65
C PRO A 415 23.56 -2.81 -23.34
N TRP A 416 22.57 -2.95 -24.22
CA TRP A 416 22.35 -4.15 -25.03
C TRP A 416 22.10 -3.79 -26.50
N PRO A 417 22.36 -4.73 -27.44
CA PRO A 417 22.11 -4.52 -28.86
C PRO A 417 20.62 -4.25 -29.16
N SER A 418 20.34 -3.45 -30.18
CA SER A 418 18.97 -3.16 -30.64
C SER A 418 18.14 -4.40 -31.00
N THR A 419 18.78 -5.49 -31.40
CA THR A 419 18.11 -6.78 -31.64
C THR A 419 17.48 -7.41 -30.39
N LEU A 420 17.87 -6.93 -29.21
CA LEU A 420 17.39 -7.38 -27.91
C LEU A 420 16.42 -6.35 -27.27
N GLU A 421 16.10 -5.27 -28.03
CA GLU A 421 15.12 -4.27 -27.63
C GLU A 421 13.76 -4.61 -28.25
N THR A 422 12.68 -4.05 -27.69
CA THR A 422 11.33 -4.22 -28.21
C THR A 422 11.20 -3.66 -29.63
N ASP A 423 10.55 -4.41 -30.52
CA ASP A 423 10.35 -3.98 -31.92
C ASP A 423 9.45 -2.76 -32.02
N LYS A 424 8.54 -2.60 -31.06
CA LYS A 424 7.61 -1.48 -30.98
C LYS A 424 7.46 -1.06 -29.53
N TYR A 425 7.83 0.17 -29.24
CA TYR A 425 7.58 0.77 -27.95
C TYR A 425 6.09 1.09 -27.79
N LEU A 426 5.45 0.45 -26.82
CA LEU A 426 4.07 0.73 -26.46
C LEU A 426 4.07 1.93 -25.53
N LYS A 427 3.68 3.10 -26.04
CA LYS A 427 3.66 4.35 -25.28
C LYS A 427 2.69 4.24 -24.09
N PRO A 428 3.18 4.13 -22.85
CA PRO A 428 2.31 4.09 -21.66
C PRO A 428 1.67 5.46 -21.42
N ASP A 429 0.46 5.46 -20.87
CA ASP A 429 -0.15 6.66 -20.31
C ASP A 429 0.36 6.84 -18.88
N PHE A 430 1.00 7.98 -18.61
CA PHE A 430 1.56 8.31 -17.32
C PHE A 430 1.30 9.77 -16.99
N THR A 431 0.54 10.00 -15.92
CA THR A 431 0.11 11.34 -15.52
C THR A 431 0.57 11.63 -14.09
N SER A 432 1.14 12.83 -13.88
CA SER A 432 1.43 13.35 -12.55
C SER A 432 0.24 14.12 -12.00
N LEU A 433 -0.10 13.87 -10.75
CA LEU A 433 -1.27 14.43 -10.07
C LEU A 433 -0.87 15.13 -8.77
N ASP A 434 -1.42 16.31 -8.53
CA ASP A 434 -1.38 16.99 -7.25
C ASP A 434 -2.69 16.64 -6.47
N VAL A 435 -2.57 15.77 -5.50
CA VAL A 435 -3.71 15.25 -4.73
C VAL A 435 -4.30 16.34 -3.86
N LEU A 436 -5.58 16.62 -4.05
CA LEU A 436 -6.41 17.45 -3.18
C LEU A 436 -7.05 16.59 -2.07
N THR A 437 -7.58 15.44 -2.45
CA THR A 437 -8.25 14.50 -1.56
C THR A 437 -7.82 13.08 -1.89
N PHE A 438 -7.42 12.34 -0.88
CA PHE A 438 -7.27 10.90 -0.93
C PHE A 438 -7.95 10.29 0.29
N SER A 439 -9.05 9.62 0.09
CA SER A 439 -9.87 9.01 1.13
C SER A 439 -9.77 7.48 1.03
N GLY A 440 -9.04 6.90 1.95
CA GLY A 440 -8.72 5.47 2.09
C GLY A 440 -7.91 5.26 3.35
N SER A 441 -7.54 4.04 3.67
CA SER A 441 -6.76 3.74 4.89
C SER A 441 -5.33 4.27 4.84
N GLY A 442 -4.82 4.65 3.69
CA GLY A 442 -3.47 5.23 3.54
C GLY A 442 -3.19 5.71 2.15
N ILE A 443 -2.36 6.75 2.03
CA ILE A 443 -2.05 7.37 0.75
C ILE A 443 -0.86 6.65 0.11
N PRO A 444 -0.99 6.08 -1.12
CA PRO A 444 0.12 5.53 -1.89
C PRO A 444 0.92 6.63 -2.59
N ALA A 445 2.06 6.30 -3.18
CA ALA A 445 2.84 7.22 -4.01
C ALA A 445 2.39 7.22 -5.48
N GLY A 446 1.74 6.17 -5.91
CA GLY A 446 1.19 6.03 -7.26
C GLY A 446 0.13 4.93 -7.31
N ILE A 447 -0.68 4.94 -8.35
CA ILE A 447 -1.81 4.04 -8.54
C ILE A 447 -1.83 3.54 -9.98
N ASN A 448 -2.18 2.27 -10.17
CA ASN A 448 -2.37 1.64 -11.47
C ASN A 448 -3.75 0.96 -11.50
N ILE A 449 -4.74 1.61 -12.04
CA ILE A 449 -6.14 1.18 -12.04
C ILE A 449 -6.80 1.36 -13.41
N PRO A 450 -7.99 0.73 -13.66
CA PRO A 450 -8.79 -0.13 -12.79
C PRO A 450 -8.17 -1.52 -12.60
N ASN A 451 -8.60 -2.22 -11.53
CA ASN A 451 -8.13 -3.57 -11.22
C ASN A 451 -8.93 -4.69 -11.94
N TYR A 452 -9.98 -4.34 -12.68
CA TYR A 452 -10.80 -5.28 -13.45
C TYR A 452 -10.01 -5.88 -14.61
N GLY A 453 -9.84 -7.21 -14.58
CA GLY A 453 -8.94 -7.94 -15.49
C GLY A 453 -9.27 -7.73 -16.97
N GLU A 454 -10.55 -7.81 -17.34
CA GLU A 454 -11.00 -7.64 -18.71
C GLU A 454 -10.78 -6.21 -19.22
N ILE A 455 -11.03 -5.18 -18.39
CA ILE A 455 -10.80 -3.78 -18.81
C ILE A 455 -9.30 -3.54 -19.00
N ARG A 456 -8.47 -4.01 -18.08
CA ARG A 456 -7.01 -3.86 -18.18
C ARG A 456 -6.40 -4.51 -19.41
N GLN A 457 -6.91 -5.69 -19.78
CA GLN A 457 -6.37 -6.47 -20.91
C GLN A 457 -6.86 -5.94 -22.27
N ASP A 458 -8.14 -5.57 -22.36
CA ASP A 458 -8.79 -5.31 -23.63
C ASP A 458 -9.00 -3.81 -23.91
N GLU A 459 -9.14 -2.97 -22.87
CA GLU A 459 -9.52 -1.57 -23.01
C GLU A 459 -8.46 -0.58 -22.48
N GLY A 460 -7.68 -1.01 -21.47
CA GLY A 460 -6.56 -0.25 -20.94
C GLY A 460 -6.67 0.09 -19.46
N PHE A 461 -5.71 0.86 -18.98
CA PHE A 461 -5.56 1.32 -17.60
C PHE A 461 -4.80 2.65 -17.58
N LYS A 462 -4.83 3.34 -16.43
CA LYS A 462 -4.01 4.53 -16.22
C LYS A 462 -2.99 4.29 -15.14
N ASN A 463 -1.77 4.76 -15.36
CA ASN A 463 -0.74 4.94 -14.34
C ASN A 463 -0.76 6.39 -13.89
N VAL A 464 -0.90 6.63 -12.62
CA VAL A 464 -0.87 7.97 -12.05
C VAL A 464 0.17 8.05 -10.93
N SER A 465 1.04 9.05 -10.99
CA SER A 465 1.97 9.40 -9.92
C SER A 465 1.33 10.47 -9.04
N LEU A 466 1.32 10.27 -7.73
CA LEU A 466 0.81 11.24 -6.78
C LEU A 466 1.94 12.23 -6.42
N GLY A 467 2.12 13.24 -7.27
CA GLY A 467 3.29 14.11 -7.32
C GLY A 467 3.57 14.89 -6.03
N ASN A 468 2.54 15.34 -5.32
CA ASN A 468 2.71 16.06 -4.05
C ASN A 468 2.89 15.14 -2.83
N VAL A 469 2.56 13.85 -2.91
CA VAL A 469 2.77 12.86 -1.82
C VAL A 469 4.27 12.60 -1.62
N ILE A 470 5.01 12.54 -2.70
CA ILE A 470 6.43 12.21 -2.71
C ILE A 470 7.26 13.28 -2.00
N PRO A 471 7.20 14.58 -2.37
CA PRO A 471 7.88 15.65 -1.67
C PRO A 471 7.52 15.71 -0.18
N ALA A 472 6.25 15.57 0.16
CA ALA A 472 5.79 15.54 1.54
C ALA A 472 6.41 14.38 2.34
N SER A 473 6.63 13.22 1.68
CA SER A 473 7.28 12.07 2.31
C SER A 473 8.76 12.31 2.62
N TYR A 474 9.42 13.20 1.89
CA TYR A 474 10.85 13.47 2.04
C TYR A 474 11.18 14.72 2.89
N LYS A 475 10.22 15.53 3.28
CA LYS A 475 10.41 16.63 4.23
C LYS A 475 10.72 16.09 5.63
N ASP A 476 11.93 15.52 5.82
CA ASP A 476 12.37 14.95 7.08
C ASP A 476 13.82 15.35 7.37
N PRO A 477 14.09 16.06 8.48
CA PRO A 477 15.44 16.37 8.90
C PRO A 477 16.19 15.16 9.49
N ASN A 478 15.49 14.06 9.80
CA ASN A 478 16.05 12.87 10.45
C ASN A 478 16.49 11.83 9.43
N ILE A 479 17.50 12.15 8.64
CA ILE A 479 18.16 11.21 7.73
C ILE A 479 19.44 10.74 8.40
N PHE A 480 19.59 9.43 8.56
CA PHE A 480 20.73 8.80 9.23
C PHE A 480 21.63 8.09 8.23
N PHE A 481 22.81 7.72 8.68
CA PHE A 481 23.78 6.87 7.96
C PHE A 481 24.49 7.51 6.77
N ILE A 482 24.40 8.81 6.60
CA ILE A 482 25.13 9.62 5.60
C ILE A 482 25.72 10.87 6.25
N SER A 483 26.62 11.55 5.54
CA SER A 483 27.21 12.81 6.00
C SER A 483 26.16 13.94 6.08
N GLU A 484 26.45 14.99 6.86
CA GLU A 484 25.55 16.15 6.94
C GLU A 484 25.48 16.91 5.59
N GLU A 485 26.56 16.92 4.82
CA GLU A 485 26.59 17.50 3.46
C GLU A 485 25.65 16.72 2.52
N ASP A 486 25.73 15.41 2.51
CA ASP A 486 24.85 14.53 1.73
C ASP A 486 23.40 14.66 2.13
N LYS A 487 23.14 14.82 3.43
CA LYS A 487 21.81 15.05 3.97
C LYS A 487 21.19 16.35 3.44
N GLN A 488 21.95 17.44 3.41
CA GLN A 488 21.48 18.72 2.86
C GLN A 488 21.18 18.62 1.36
N LEU A 489 22.02 17.93 0.58
CA LEU A 489 21.78 17.66 -0.84
C LEU A 489 20.50 16.83 -1.05
N LEU A 490 20.28 15.78 -0.25
CA LEU A 490 19.07 15.00 -0.28
C LEU A 490 17.82 15.84 0.05
N ILE A 491 17.85 16.65 1.12
CA ILE A 491 16.72 17.50 1.48
C ILE A 491 16.38 18.47 0.34
N THR A 492 17.42 19.01 -0.34
CA THR A 492 17.25 20.02 -1.39
C THR A 492 16.72 19.40 -2.69
N HIS A 493 17.25 18.23 -3.12
CA HIS A 493 17.09 17.73 -4.48
C HIS A 493 16.35 16.40 -4.60
N ASN A 494 15.92 15.79 -3.49
CA ASN A 494 15.34 14.45 -3.53
C ASN A 494 14.05 14.39 -4.37
N THR A 495 13.22 15.43 -4.34
CA THR A 495 11.99 15.48 -5.14
C THR A 495 12.28 15.42 -6.63
N GLU A 496 13.16 16.32 -7.11
CA GLU A 496 13.50 16.42 -8.53
C GLU A 496 14.25 15.17 -9.03
N SER A 497 15.13 14.64 -8.20
CA SER A 497 15.84 13.38 -8.44
C SER A 497 14.88 12.19 -8.54
N PHE A 498 13.88 12.15 -7.66
CA PHE A 498 12.86 11.12 -7.67
C PHE A 498 11.96 11.22 -8.91
N GLU A 499 11.53 12.41 -9.31
CA GLU A 499 10.75 12.65 -10.53
C GLU A 499 11.48 12.13 -11.78
N LEU A 500 12.79 12.38 -11.85
CA LEU A 500 13.64 11.84 -12.91
C LEU A 500 13.67 10.30 -12.86
N GLN A 501 13.96 9.72 -11.69
CA GLN A 501 14.08 8.26 -11.52
C GLN A 501 12.77 7.56 -11.84
N VAL A 502 11.63 8.05 -11.34
CA VAL A 502 10.34 7.40 -11.59
C VAL A 502 9.93 7.47 -13.06
N GLY A 503 10.16 8.61 -13.72
CA GLY A 503 9.90 8.72 -15.15
C GLY A 503 10.69 7.70 -15.98
N LEU A 504 11.97 7.57 -15.70
CA LEU A 504 12.83 6.60 -16.36
C LEU A 504 12.48 5.15 -16.01
N HIS A 505 12.19 4.87 -14.75
CA HIS A 505 11.81 3.55 -14.24
C HIS A 505 10.51 3.04 -14.89
N GLU A 506 9.45 3.84 -14.82
CA GLU A 506 8.11 3.43 -15.28
C GLU A 506 8.03 3.42 -16.81
N LEU A 507 8.56 4.45 -17.47
CA LEU A 507 8.36 4.62 -18.89
C LEU A 507 9.40 3.85 -19.71
N LEU A 508 10.67 3.93 -19.39
CA LEU A 508 11.75 3.29 -20.13
C LEU A 508 12.22 1.99 -19.48
N GLY A 509 12.19 1.91 -18.14
CA GLY A 509 12.55 0.71 -17.41
C GLY A 509 11.62 -0.45 -17.76
N HIS A 510 10.36 -0.39 -17.36
CA HIS A 510 9.38 -1.43 -17.67
C HIS A 510 9.06 -1.56 -19.16
N GLY A 511 9.18 -0.45 -19.89
CA GLY A 511 8.90 -0.41 -21.34
C GLY A 511 9.99 -1.00 -22.23
N SER A 512 11.18 -1.32 -21.72
CA SER A 512 12.34 -1.77 -22.50
C SER A 512 12.56 -3.27 -22.47
N GLY A 513 13.32 -3.77 -23.44
CA GLY A 513 13.80 -5.14 -23.51
C GLY A 513 12.79 -6.12 -24.12
N LYS A 514 13.30 -6.95 -25.02
CA LYS A 514 12.51 -7.94 -25.77
C LYS A 514 12.46 -9.28 -25.04
N LEU A 515 11.28 -9.90 -25.01
CA LEU A 515 11.11 -11.30 -24.64
C LEU A 515 11.18 -12.15 -25.92
N PHE A 516 12.07 -13.14 -25.96
CA PHE A 516 12.18 -14.06 -27.08
C PHE A 516 11.06 -15.08 -27.04
N ARG A 517 10.22 -15.12 -28.06
CA ARG A 517 9.06 -16.00 -28.12
C ARG A 517 9.05 -16.84 -29.38
N GLN A 518 8.58 -18.06 -29.24
CA GLN A 518 8.14 -18.87 -30.35
C GLN A 518 6.68 -18.58 -30.62
N ASN A 519 6.35 -18.28 -31.89
CA ASN A 519 4.99 -18.04 -32.35
C ASN A 519 4.26 -19.39 -32.57
N PRO A 520 2.90 -19.40 -32.61
CA PRO A 520 2.13 -20.63 -32.86
C PRO A 520 2.44 -21.33 -34.18
N ASP A 521 2.94 -20.60 -35.18
CA ASP A 521 3.36 -21.13 -36.48
C ASP A 521 4.79 -21.72 -36.49
N GLY A 522 5.46 -21.75 -35.32
CA GLY A 522 6.81 -22.24 -35.15
C GLY A 522 7.91 -21.24 -35.50
N THR A 523 7.57 -20.06 -35.96
CA THR A 523 8.53 -18.95 -36.17
C THR A 523 8.92 -18.30 -34.84
N TYR A 524 9.94 -17.43 -34.87
CA TYR A 524 10.39 -16.69 -33.69
C TYR A 524 10.21 -15.19 -33.90
N ASN A 525 9.94 -14.45 -32.83
CA ASN A 525 9.87 -12.99 -32.86
C ASN A 525 11.26 -12.32 -32.84
N PHE A 526 12.32 -13.10 -33.01
CA PHE A 526 13.73 -12.64 -33.01
C PHE A 526 14.54 -13.40 -34.06
N ASP A 527 15.64 -12.80 -34.50
CA ASP A 527 16.59 -13.44 -35.40
C ASP A 527 17.52 -14.37 -34.62
N MET A 528 17.40 -15.68 -34.89
CA MET A 528 18.10 -16.73 -34.16
C MET A 528 19.64 -16.62 -34.27
N ASP A 529 20.14 -16.25 -35.46
CA ASP A 529 21.58 -16.22 -35.71
C ASP A 529 22.20 -14.95 -35.10
N SER A 530 21.56 -13.82 -35.19
CA SER A 530 21.97 -12.58 -34.54
C SER A 530 21.99 -12.71 -33.02
N VAL A 531 20.98 -13.36 -32.45
CA VAL A 531 20.91 -13.57 -30.99
C VAL A 531 21.99 -14.55 -30.54
N LYS A 532 22.21 -15.66 -31.23
CA LYS A 532 23.33 -16.60 -30.96
C LYS A 532 24.70 -15.92 -31.00
N ALA A 533 24.90 -15.08 -32.03
CA ALA A 533 26.15 -14.31 -32.14
C ALA A 533 26.36 -13.36 -30.95
N SER A 534 25.27 -12.80 -30.40
CA SER A 534 25.31 -11.90 -29.24
C SER A 534 25.48 -12.62 -27.89
N LEU A 535 24.99 -13.86 -27.78
CA LEU A 535 25.03 -14.66 -26.55
C LEU A 535 26.30 -15.48 -26.41
N GLY A 536 27.02 -15.76 -27.52
CA GLY A 536 28.19 -16.63 -27.53
C GLY A 536 27.81 -18.10 -27.35
N ASP A 537 28.61 -18.85 -26.54
CA ASP A 537 28.44 -20.32 -26.35
C ASP A 537 27.28 -20.70 -25.41
N GLU A 538 26.44 -19.74 -24.97
CA GLU A 538 25.36 -20.01 -24.03
C GLU A 538 24.17 -20.66 -24.72
N LYS A 539 23.49 -21.57 -24.01
CA LYS A 539 22.29 -22.23 -24.50
C LYS A 539 21.15 -21.23 -24.62
N LEU A 540 20.75 -20.94 -25.86
CA LEU A 540 19.61 -20.09 -26.13
C LEU A 540 18.30 -20.78 -25.71
N SER A 541 17.45 -20.05 -25.00
CA SER A 541 16.08 -20.43 -24.65
C SER A 541 15.12 -19.28 -24.96
N TRP A 542 13.83 -19.55 -24.93
CA TRP A 542 12.75 -18.60 -25.24
C TRP A 542 11.49 -18.94 -24.46
N TYR A 543 10.50 -18.07 -24.56
CA TYR A 543 9.16 -18.29 -24.03
C TYR A 543 8.34 -19.08 -25.06
N GLU A 544 7.80 -20.21 -24.62
CA GLU A 544 6.90 -21.02 -25.44
C GLU A 544 5.48 -20.43 -25.48
N GLU A 545 4.62 -20.95 -26.33
CA GLU A 545 3.21 -20.52 -26.42
C GLU A 545 2.52 -20.62 -25.06
N GLY A 546 1.85 -19.54 -24.64
CA GLY A 546 1.15 -19.45 -23.35
C GLY A 546 2.05 -19.13 -22.14
N GLU A 547 3.37 -19.11 -22.30
CA GLU A 547 4.28 -18.67 -21.25
C GLU A 547 4.36 -17.13 -21.20
N THR A 548 4.30 -16.58 -19.97
CA THR A 548 4.52 -15.17 -19.70
C THR A 548 5.79 -15.01 -18.84
N TYR A 549 6.30 -13.78 -18.75
CA TYR A 549 7.39 -13.47 -17.84
C TYR A 549 7.06 -13.93 -16.41
N ASP A 550 5.88 -13.59 -15.91
CA ASP A 550 5.47 -13.94 -14.55
C ASP A 550 5.32 -15.44 -14.35
N SER A 551 4.71 -16.14 -15.29
CA SER A 551 4.57 -17.60 -15.19
C SER A 551 5.93 -18.30 -15.15
N LYS A 552 6.91 -17.77 -15.88
CA LYS A 552 8.26 -18.34 -15.98
C LYS A 552 9.15 -17.97 -14.79
N PHE A 553 9.15 -16.70 -14.34
CA PHE A 553 9.99 -16.22 -13.24
C PHE A 553 9.39 -16.44 -11.86
N SER A 554 8.06 -16.66 -11.78
CA SER A 554 7.39 -17.09 -10.55
C SER A 554 7.72 -16.19 -9.33
N THR A 555 8.27 -16.75 -8.27
CA THR A 555 8.52 -16.07 -6.99
C THR A 555 9.49 -14.90 -7.03
N ILE A 556 10.35 -14.81 -8.06
CA ILE A 556 11.32 -13.73 -8.20
C ILE A 556 10.91 -12.69 -9.25
N SER A 557 9.81 -12.89 -9.99
CA SER A 557 9.42 -12.05 -11.13
C SER A 557 9.35 -10.57 -10.76
N SER A 558 8.59 -10.21 -9.73
CA SER A 558 8.40 -8.83 -9.32
C SER A 558 9.71 -8.15 -8.92
N SER A 559 10.46 -8.75 -7.99
CA SER A 559 11.70 -8.13 -7.49
C SER A 559 12.78 -8.01 -8.57
N TYR A 560 12.85 -8.98 -9.45
CA TYR A 560 13.80 -8.99 -10.55
C TYR A 560 13.49 -7.89 -11.58
N GLU A 561 12.22 -7.73 -11.94
CA GLU A 561 11.78 -6.68 -12.87
C GLU A 561 11.96 -5.28 -12.27
N GLU A 562 11.62 -5.09 -11.00
CA GLU A 562 11.86 -3.83 -10.29
C GLU A 562 13.36 -3.48 -10.27
N CYS A 563 14.22 -4.48 -10.03
CA CYS A 563 15.66 -4.27 -10.05
C CYS A 563 16.15 -3.83 -11.44
N ARG A 564 15.62 -4.42 -12.50
CA ARG A 564 15.95 -4.04 -13.88
C ARG A 564 15.50 -2.63 -14.20
N ALA A 565 14.27 -2.27 -13.84
CA ALA A 565 13.72 -0.94 -14.09
C ALA A 565 14.46 0.16 -13.29
N GLU A 566 14.79 -0.09 -12.01
CA GLU A 566 15.63 0.83 -11.21
C GLU A 566 17.02 1.01 -11.84
N CYS A 567 17.65 -0.05 -12.34
CA CYS A 567 18.95 0.03 -13.04
C CYS A 567 18.86 0.82 -14.34
N VAL A 568 17.78 0.69 -15.12
CA VAL A 568 17.54 1.50 -16.31
C VAL A 568 17.44 2.99 -15.94
N GLY A 569 16.69 3.30 -14.88
CA GLY A 569 16.60 4.65 -14.35
C GLY A 569 17.95 5.25 -14.00
N LEU A 570 18.76 4.53 -13.21
CA LEU A 570 20.13 4.96 -12.86
C LEU A 570 21.02 5.15 -14.09
N TYR A 571 20.96 4.23 -15.05
CA TYR A 571 21.81 4.26 -16.24
C TYR A 571 21.49 5.44 -17.15
N LEU A 572 20.19 5.68 -17.42
CA LEU A 572 19.73 6.76 -18.29
C LEU A 572 19.72 8.12 -17.60
N SER A 573 19.70 8.20 -16.27
CA SER A 573 19.81 9.45 -15.51
C SER A 573 21.12 10.21 -15.78
N LEU A 574 22.12 9.54 -16.38
CA LEU A 574 23.40 10.12 -16.77
C LEU A 574 23.37 10.77 -18.16
N ASN A 575 22.24 10.78 -18.83
CA ASN A 575 22.11 11.35 -20.19
C ASN A 575 21.64 12.81 -20.11
N ASP A 576 22.40 13.72 -20.71
CA ASP A 576 22.13 15.16 -20.68
C ASP A 576 20.80 15.55 -21.33
N ASP A 577 20.38 14.85 -22.39
CA ASP A 577 19.11 15.17 -23.07
C ASP A 577 17.91 14.72 -22.21
N VAL A 578 18.04 13.63 -21.49
CA VAL A 578 17.05 13.23 -20.45
C VAL A 578 16.97 14.29 -19.36
N LEU A 579 18.12 14.71 -18.81
CA LEU A 579 18.16 15.74 -17.76
C LEU A 579 17.52 17.06 -18.21
N LYS A 580 17.77 17.49 -19.45
CA LYS A 580 17.15 18.69 -20.04
C LYS A 580 15.62 18.59 -20.14
N ILE A 581 15.07 17.42 -20.43
CA ILE A 581 13.59 17.21 -20.44
C ILE A 581 13.01 17.55 -19.06
N PHE A 582 13.73 17.20 -17.99
CA PHE A 582 13.31 17.51 -16.63
C PHE A 582 13.68 18.92 -16.16
N GLY A 583 14.45 19.68 -16.98
CA GLY A 583 14.87 21.05 -16.68
C GLY A 583 16.13 21.13 -15.82
N HIS A 584 17.01 20.13 -15.92
CA HIS A 584 18.23 20.05 -15.14
C HIS A 584 19.46 20.23 -16.06
N GLU A 585 20.25 21.27 -15.79
CA GLU A 585 21.47 21.60 -16.53
C GLU A 585 22.60 22.04 -15.58
N GLY A 586 23.84 21.97 -16.02
CA GLY A 586 25.03 22.43 -15.29
C GLY A 586 25.21 21.73 -13.93
N ASP A 587 25.61 22.48 -12.91
CA ASP A 587 25.89 21.95 -11.58
C ASP A 587 24.65 21.31 -10.95
N LYS A 588 23.46 21.87 -11.18
CA LYS A 588 22.19 21.30 -10.71
C LYS A 588 21.96 19.88 -11.27
N ALA A 589 22.26 19.65 -12.53
CA ALA A 589 22.14 18.32 -13.12
C ALA A 589 23.07 17.32 -12.43
N GLN A 590 24.29 17.75 -12.08
CA GLN A 590 25.24 16.93 -11.34
C GLN A 590 24.76 16.59 -9.92
N ASP A 591 24.10 17.55 -9.25
CA ASP A 591 23.50 17.32 -7.93
C ASP A 591 22.32 16.35 -8.02
N ILE A 592 21.48 16.50 -9.02
CA ILE A 592 20.34 15.58 -9.26
C ILE A 592 20.83 14.15 -9.52
N ILE A 593 21.84 13.97 -10.36
CA ILE A 593 22.45 12.65 -10.59
C ILE A 593 22.97 12.06 -9.27
N TYR A 594 23.74 12.84 -8.54
CA TYR A 594 24.33 12.41 -7.27
C TYR A 594 23.26 11.97 -6.27
N VAL A 595 22.25 12.81 -6.06
CA VAL A 595 21.14 12.53 -5.14
C VAL A 595 20.33 11.31 -5.58
N ASN A 596 20.11 11.10 -6.88
CA ASN A 596 19.45 9.92 -7.40
C ASN A 596 20.18 8.62 -7.01
N TRP A 597 21.48 8.58 -7.25
CA TRP A 597 22.29 7.42 -6.92
C TRP A 597 22.43 7.22 -5.41
N LEU A 598 22.66 8.29 -4.65
CA LEU A 598 22.79 8.26 -3.19
C LEU A 598 21.48 7.80 -2.52
N SER A 599 20.34 8.35 -2.94
CA SER A 599 19.02 7.99 -2.41
C SER A 599 18.72 6.51 -2.60
N LEU A 600 19.05 5.94 -3.76
CA LEU A 600 18.84 4.53 -4.04
C LEU A 600 19.73 3.65 -3.16
N LEU A 601 21.02 4.01 -3.00
CA LEU A 601 21.97 3.30 -2.14
C LEU A 601 21.57 3.39 -0.66
N LEU A 602 21.13 4.56 -0.19
CA LEU A 602 20.65 4.76 1.17
C LEU A 602 19.42 3.90 1.45
N ASN A 603 18.45 3.89 0.53
CA ASN A 603 17.28 3.02 0.64
C ASN A 603 17.64 1.53 0.62
N GLY A 604 18.62 1.13 -0.19
CA GLY A 604 19.12 -0.25 -0.26
C GLY A 604 19.85 -0.69 1.01
N SER A 605 20.58 0.22 1.66
CA SER A 605 21.33 -0.08 2.88
C SER A 605 20.52 0.02 4.17
N THR A 606 19.43 0.79 4.19
CA THR A 606 18.65 1.10 5.40
C THR A 606 17.22 0.58 5.28
N ARG A 607 16.38 1.27 4.53
CA ARG A 607 14.95 0.93 4.43
C ARG A 607 14.69 -0.49 3.92
N ALA A 608 15.56 -1.03 3.05
CA ALA A 608 15.44 -2.40 2.59
C ALA A 608 15.47 -3.40 3.76
N MET A 609 16.28 -3.13 4.78
CA MET A 609 16.40 -4.01 5.96
C MET A 609 15.12 -4.09 6.80
N GLU A 610 14.23 -3.11 6.72
CA GLU A 610 12.91 -3.19 7.38
C GLU A 610 12.06 -4.32 6.79
N PHE A 611 12.24 -4.61 5.51
CA PHE A 611 11.48 -5.60 4.74
C PHE A 611 12.24 -6.91 4.52
N TYR A 612 13.31 -7.15 5.26
CA TYR A 612 14.00 -8.43 5.32
C TYR A 612 13.64 -9.19 6.59
N ASN A 613 13.22 -10.45 6.44
CA ASN A 613 12.93 -11.33 7.56
C ASN A 613 14.17 -12.23 7.85
N PRO A 614 14.90 -11.99 8.94
CA PRO A 614 16.10 -12.75 9.24
C PRO A 614 15.83 -14.22 9.67
N LYS A 615 14.63 -14.53 10.16
CA LYS A 615 14.25 -15.89 10.57
C LYS A 615 14.02 -16.80 9.38
N THR A 616 13.36 -16.29 8.34
CA THR A 616 13.05 -17.03 7.11
C THR A 616 14.05 -16.76 5.99
N GLN A 617 14.99 -15.83 6.20
CA GLN A 617 15.95 -15.33 5.21
C GLN A 617 15.25 -14.90 3.90
N SER A 618 14.10 -14.23 4.02
CA SER A 618 13.27 -13.84 2.88
C SER A 618 12.97 -12.35 2.86
N TRP A 619 12.74 -11.85 1.67
CA TRP A 619 12.34 -10.47 1.40
C TRP A 619 10.82 -10.37 1.34
N MET A 620 10.28 -9.34 1.97
CA MET A 620 8.83 -9.09 2.06
C MET A 620 8.34 -8.04 1.07
N GLN A 621 9.26 -7.34 0.36
CA GLN A 621 8.92 -6.25 -0.55
C GLN A 621 9.90 -6.20 -1.73
N ALA A 622 9.37 -6.17 -2.96
CA ALA A 622 10.10 -6.29 -4.22
C ALA A 622 11.13 -5.18 -4.44
N HIS A 623 10.76 -3.91 -4.31
CA HIS A 623 11.68 -2.78 -4.48
C HIS A 623 12.78 -2.75 -3.41
N SER A 624 12.47 -3.17 -2.18
CA SER A 624 13.47 -3.25 -1.11
C SER A 624 14.56 -4.26 -1.44
N GLN A 625 14.17 -5.46 -1.90
CA GLN A 625 15.12 -6.44 -2.39
C GLN A 625 15.92 -5.92 -3.59
N ALA A 626 15.24 -5.30 -4.57
CA ALA A 626 15.86 -4.74 -5.77
C ALA A 626 16.95 -3.71 -5.43
N ARG A 627 16.66 -2.77 -4.54
CA ARG A 627 17.60 -1.72 -4.13
C ARG A 627 18.79 -2.27 -3.32
N TYR A 628 18.53 -3.28 -2.50
CA TYR A 628 19.61 -4.00 -1.82
C TYR A 628 20.52 -4.72 -2.81
N VAL A 629 19.97 -5.39 -3.82
CA VAL A 629 20.72 -6.01 -4.90
C VAL A 629 21.61 -5.01 -5.63
N ILE A 630 21.07 -3.84 -5.98
CA ILE A 630 21.82 -2.75 -6.63
C ILE A 630 22.95 -2.26 -5.73
N LEU A 631 22.69 -2.07 -4.44
CA LEU A 631 23.74 -1.73 -3.47
C LEU A 631 24.86 -2.75 -3.49
N GLN A 632 24.57 -4.05 -3.47
CA GLN A 632 25.59 -5.10 -3.51
C GLN A 632 26.40 -5.08 -4.81
N VAL A 633 25.75 -4.84 -5.94
CA VAL A 633 26.43 -4.68 -7.25
C VAL A 633 27.42 -3.51 -7.22
N LEU A 634 27.02 -2.37 -6.65
CA LEU A 634 27.88 -1.18 -6.59
C LEU A 634 29.00 -1.32 -5.55
N LEU A 635 28.77 -2.07 -4.46
CA LEU A 635 29.82 -2.44 -3.52
C LEU A 635 30.83 -3.40 -4.16
N GLU A 636 30.37 -4.38 -4.95
CA GLU A 636 31.25 -5.32 -5.71
C GLU A 636 32.09 -4.62 -6.77
N ALA A 637 31.59 -3.54 -7.38
CA ALA A 637 32.34 -2.73 -8.34
C ALA A 637 33.64 -2.16 -7.74
N GLY A 638 33.66 -1.93 -6.45
CA GLY A 638 34.85 -1.54 -5.71
C GLY A 638 35.36 -0.15 -6.11
N GLN A 639 36.69 -0.05 -6.30
CA GLN A 639 37.40 1.16 -6.69
C GLN A 639 37.07 2.40 -5.84
N GLY A 640 36.43 2.22 -4.66
CA GLY A 640 36.00 3.28 -3.77
C GLY A 640 34.81 4.07 -4.26
N LEU A 641 34.01 3.54 -5.16
CA LEU A 641 32.75 4.16 -5.61
C LEU A 641 31.76 4.29 -4.44
N VAL A 642 31.49 3.19 -3.76
CA VAL A 642 30.64 3.15 -2.56
C VAL A 642 31.45 2.66 -1.39
N LYS A 643 31.32 3.31 -0.24
CA LYS A 643 31.95 2.90 1.02
C LYS A 643 30.91 2.87 2.12
N VAL A 644 30.97 1.83 2.94
CA VAL A 644 30.23 1.74 4.19
C VAL A 644 31.23 1.54 5.31
N ALA A 645 31.39 2.54 6.15
CA ALA A 645 32.38 2.54 7.23
C ALA A 645 31.67 2.40 8.58
N LYS A 646 32.20 1.57 9.48
CA LYS A 646 31.79 1.58 10.89
C LYS A 646 32.26 2.89 11.53
N VAL A 647 31.37 3.55 12.24
CA VAL A 647 31.63 4.80 12.97
C VAL A 647 31.01 4.73 14.35
N ILE A 648 31.33 5.71 15.18
CA ILE A 648 30.60 5.93 16.44
C ILE A 648 29.60 7.06 16.20
N GLY A 649 28.33 6.80 16.47
CA GLY A 649 27.26 7.77 16.31
C GLY A 649 27.37 8.92 17.35
N SER A 650 26.59 9.97 17.15
CA SER A 650 26.52 11.10 18.08
C SER A 650 26.02 10.72 19.48
N ASP A 651 25.34 9.60 19.58
CA ASP A 651 24.87 8.96 20.84
C ASP A 651 25.93 8.09 21.52
N GLY A 652 27.16 8.01 20.96
CA GLY A 652 28.26 7.21 21.48
C GLY A 652 28.14 5.70 21.23
N LYS A 653 27.17 5.26 20.46
CA LYS A 653 26.97 3.86 20.08
C LYS A 653 27.61 3.54 18.71
N ASP A 654 27.78 2.23 18.46
CA ASP A 654 28.19 1.76 17.12
C ASP A 654 27.19 2.19 16.06
N ASP A 655 27.70 2.67 14.93
CA ASP A 655 26.95 3.13 13.79
C ASP A 655 27.68 2.83 12.49
N PHE A 656 27.08 3.16 11.34
CA PHE A 656 27.78 3.13 10.06
C PHE A 656 27.51 4.39 9.25
N LEU A 657 28.43 4.70 8.34
CA LEU A 657 28.34 5.80 7.41
C LEU A 657 28.47 5.29 5.99
N LEU A 658 27.43 5.53 5.18
CA LEU A 658 27.41 5.31 3.75
C LEU A 658 27.96 6.55 3.05
N SER A 659 28.84 6.36 2.08
CA SER A 659 29.33 7.44 1.20
C SER A 659 29.46 6.96 -0.23
N LEU A 660 29.21 7.89 -1.18
CA LEU A 660 29.29 7.67 -2.63
C LEU A 660 30.31 8.66 -3.21
N ASP A 661 31.24 8.16 -4.01
CA ASP A 661 32.20 9.02 -4.72
C ASP A 661 31.58 9.55 -6.01
N ARG A 662 31.15 10.84 -5.97
CA ARG A 662 30.49 11.54 -7.06
C ARG A 662 31.28 11.45 -8.38
N THR A 663 32.61 11.51 -8.33
CA THR A 663 33.48 11.54 -9.51
C THR A 663 33.52 10.19 -10.25
N LYS A 664 33.06 9.12 -9.62
CA LYS A 664 33.09 7.76 -10.16
C LYS A 664 31.73 7.28 -10.67
N ILE A 665 30.67 8.07 -10.50
CA ILE A 665 29.32 7.66 -10.94
C ILE A 665 29.28 7.43 -12.44
N SER A 666 29.75 8.41 -13.23
CA SER A 666 29.74 8.37 -14.70
C SER A 666 30.71 7.38 -15.33
N THR A 667 31.64 6.84 -14.55
CA THR A 667 32.65 5.87 -14.98
C THR A 667 32.39 4.50 -14.35
N VAL A 668 32.93 4.25 -13.16
CA VAL A 668 32.80 2.96 -12.44
C VAL A 668 31.32 2.58 -12.20
N GLY A 669 30.52 3.54 -11.77
CA GLY A 669 29.08 3.34 -11.52
C GLY A 669 28.34 2.96 -12.77
N LYS A 670 28.48 3.76 -13.84
CA LYS A 670 27.84 3.50 -15.14
C LYS A 670 28.23 2.14 -15.70
N GLU A 671 29.53 1.79 -15.63
CA GLU A 671 30.02 0.50 -16.10
C GLU A 671 29.42 -0.67 -15.28
N ALA A 672 29.38 -0.56 -13.96
CA ALA A 672 28.83 -1.60 -13.08
C ALA A 672 27.34 -1.84 -13.35
N ILE A 673 26.53 -0.77 -13.39
CA ILE A 673 25.09 -0.87 -13.70
C ILE A 673 24.88 -1.35 -15.13
N GLY A 674 25.64 -0.90 -16.12
CA GLY A 674 25.55 -1.36 -17.49
C GLY A 674 25.88 -2.84 -17.64
N ASN A 675 26.91 -3.33 -16.95
CA ASN A 675 27.27 -4.77 -16.92
C ASN A 675 26.18 -5.59 -16.22
N PHE A 676 25.58 -5.06 -15.16
CA PHE A 676 24.51 -5.75 -14.45
C PHE A 676 23.21 -5.76 -15.26
N LEU A 677 22.85 -4.70 -15.94
CA LEU A 677 21.72 -4.64 -16.88
C LEU A 677 21.87 -5.67 -18.01
N ARG A 678 23.08 -5.82 -18.57
CA ARG A 678 23.34 -6.88 -19.56
C ARG A 678 23.11 -8.27 -19.00
N LYS A 679 23.47 -8.53 -17.74
CA LYS A 679 23.17 -9.80 -17.06
C LYS A 679 21.67 -9.98 -16.88
N LEU A 680 20.96 -8.95 -16.38
CA LEU A 680 19.53 -9.00 -16.11
C LEU A 680 18.70 -9.22 -17.39
N GLN A 681 19.04 -8.54 -18.50
CA GLN A 681 18.25 -8.57 -19.71
C GLN A 681 18.70 -9.65 -20.71
N VAL A 682 20.00 -9.76 -20.97
CA VAL A 682 20.56 -10.42 -22.14
C VAL A 682 21.21 -11.75 -21.87
N LYS A 683 22.32 -11.77 -21.13
CA LYS A 683 23.23 -12.93 -21.08
C LYS A 683 22.58 -14.18 -20.52
N PHE A 684 21.50 -14.03 -19.75
CA PHE A 684 21.01 -15.21 -19.06
C PHE A 684 19.50 -15.23 -18.82
N ILE A 685 18.73 -14.08 -18.96
CA ILE A 685 17.63 -14.09 -18.04
C ILE A 685 16.28 -13.62 -18.61
N LYS A 686 16.01 -12.32 -18.74
CA LYS A 686 14.65 -11.87 -19.07
C LYS A 686 14.28 -12.21 -20.51
N SER A 687 15.15 -11.87 -21.48
CA SER A 687 14.89 -12.12 -22.89
C SER A 687 14.74 -13.61 -23.20
N THR A 688 15.56 -14.45 -22.61
CA THR A 688 15.60 -15.90 -22.86
C THR A 688 14.66 -16.72 -21.96
N GLY A 689 14.14 -16.12 -20.88
CA GLY A 689 13.33 -16.83 -19.88
C GLY A 689 14.11 -17.88 -19.07
N ASN A 690 15.43 -17.69 -18.88
CA ASN A 690 16.28 -18.63 -18.13
C ASN A 690 16.17 -18.41 -16.62
N LEU A 691 15.11 -18.96 -16.01
CA LEU A 691 14.83 -18.85 -14.58
C LEU A 691 15.97 -19.37 -13.70
N GLU A 692 16.63 -20.47 -14.07
CA GLU A 692 17.66 -21.08 -13.23
C GLU A 692 18.88 -20.15 -13.09
N ALA A 693 19.35 -19.59 -14.19
CA ALA A 693 20.42 -18.60 -14.16
C ALA A 693 20.01 -17.33 -13.41
N ALA A 694 18.75 -16.91 -13.57
CA ALA A 694 18.18 -15.80 -12.82
C ALA A 694 18.27 -16.02 -11.31
N ARG A 695 17.80 -17.16 -10.84
CA ARG A 695 17.77 -17.51 -9.41
C ARG A 695 19.17 -17.51 -8.81
N VAL A 696 20.11 -18.18 -9.46
CA VAL A 696 21.50 -18.26 -8.98
C VAL A 696 22.13 -16.87 -8.88
N MET A 697 22.01 -16.07 -9.94
CA MET A 697 22.62 -14.73 -9.98
C MET A 697 21.95 -13.79 -9.00
N TYR A 698 20.62 -13.75 -8.97
CA TYR A 698 19.86 -12.83 -8.14
C TYR A 698 19.95 -13.17 -6.65
N ALA A 699 19.96 -14.46 -6.30
CA ALA A 699 20.16 -14.94 -4.93
C ALA A 699 21.52 -14.50 -4.37
N LYS A 700 22.60 -14.54 -5.16
CA LYS A 700 23.93 -14.07 -4.75
C LYS A 700 23.89 -12.63 -4.21
N TYR A 701 23.21 -11.74 -4.92
CA TYR A 701 23.13 -10.33 -4.53
C TYR A 701 22.00 -10.03 -3.52
N SER A 702 21.05 -10.95 -3.35
CA SER A 702 19.95 -10.83 -2.39
C SER A 702 20.32 -11.33 -1.00
N GLU A 703 21.46 -11.99 -0.83
CA GLU A 703 21.93 -12.54 0.44
C GLU A 703 22.29 -11.42 1.42
N VAL A 704 21.71 -11.46 2.62
CA VAL A 704 22.00 -10.52 3.70
C VAL A 704 22.96 -11.17 4.67
N SER A 705 24.24 -10.79 4.60
CA SER A 705 25.29 -11.37 5.41
C SER A 705 25.30 -10.85 6.85
N SER A 706 25.63 -11.74 7.81
CA SER A 706 25.96 -11.40 9.20
C SER A 706 27.45 -11.24 9.43
N THR A 707 28.30 -11.50 8.41
CA THR A 707 29.75 -11.48 8.51
C THR A 707 30.37 -10.68 7.37
N GLY A 708 31.70 -10.52 7.40
CA GLY A 708 32.44 -9.82 6.34
C GLY A 708 32.43 -8.30 6.50
N PRO A 709 32.77 -7.54 5.44
CA PRO A 709 32.93 -6.10 5.52
C PRO A 709 31.60 -5.34 5.69
N TYR A 710 30.47 -5.95 5.29
CA TYR A 710 29.14 -5.33 5.29
C TYR A 710 28.12 -6.27 5.95
N PRO A 711 28.12 -6.41 7.30
CA PRO A 711 27.23 -7.32 8.03
C PRO A 711 25.83 -6.71 8.22
N PHE A 712 25.08 -6.51 7.15
CA PHE A 712 23.75 -5.88 7.19
C PHE A 712 22.74 -6.63 8.06
N ALA A 713 22.90 -7.94 8.24
CA ALA A 713 22.06 -8.71 9.15
C ALA A 713 22.24 -8.27 10.61
N GLU A 714 23.48 -7.91 11.03
CA GLU A 714 23.76 -7.35 12.36
C GLU A 714 23.31 -5.88 12.45
N TRP A 715 23.58 -5.09 11.42
CA TRP A 715 23.22 -3.67 11.37
C TRP A 715 21.72 -3.44 11.30
N ARG A 716 20.95 -4.47 10.94
CA ARG A 716 19.48 -4.36 10.89
C ARG A 716 18.86 -3.90 12.20
N SER A 717 19.35 -4.36 13.36
CA SER A 717 18.85 -3.92 14.66
C SER A 717 19.06 -2.42 14.89
N LEU A 718 20.22 -1.89 14.52
CA LEU A 718 20.56 -0.48 14.56
C LEU A 718 19.68 0.34 13.61
N ILE A 719 19.44 -0.16 12.39
CA ILE A 719 18.57 0.49 11.40
C ILE A 719 17.13 0.57 11.94
N LEU A 720 16.63 -0.50 12.54
CA LEU A 720 15.29 -0.53 13.12
C LEU A 720 15.15 0.37 14.36
N GLU A 721 16.21 0.52 15.17
CA GLU A 721 16.23 1.44 16.32
C GLU A 721 16.09 2.92 15.85
N LYS A 722 16.72 3.27 14.71
CA LYS A 722 16.65 4.61 14.11
C LYS A 722 15.50 4.80 13.11
N LYS A 723 14.66 3.77 12.95
CA LYS A 723 13.53 3.83 12.05
C LYS A 723 12.57 4.94 12.45
N GLN A 724 12.30 5.85 11.50
CA GLN A 724 11.31 6.89 11.71
C GLN A 724 9.89 6.35 11.57
N PRO A 725 8.95 6.80 12.40
CA PRO A 725 7.54 6.49 12.24
C PRO A 725 7.04 6.91 10.85
N ARG A 726 6.07 6.18 10.31
CA ARG A 726 5.43 6.58 9.05
C ARG A 726 4.73 7.92 9.23
N LYS A 727 4.97 8.85 8.31
CA LYS A 727 4.36 10.18 8.35
C LYS A 727 2.85 10.12 8.18
N ILE A 728 2.15 10.96 8.92
CA ILE A 728 0.73 11.25 8.76
C ILE A 728 0.59 12.47 7.86
N PHE A 729 -0.27 12.39 6.85
CA PHE A 729 -0.54 13.50 5.93
C PHE A 729 -1.75 14.30 6.37
N VAL A 730 -1.56 15.60 6.56
CA VAL A 730 -2.67 16.55 6.68
C VAL A 730 -3.10 16.97 5.28
N GLN A 731 -4.34 16.69 4.93
CA GLN A 731 -4.93 17.03 3.65
C GLN A 731 -5.80 18.29 3.78
N SER A 732 -5.77 19.13 2.75
CA SER A 732 -6.63 20.30 2.64
C SER A 732 -8.11 19.90 2.55
N ASN A 733 -8.99 20.83 2.92
CA ASN A 733 -10.42 20.73 2.65
C ASN A 733 -10.85 21.79 1.65
N THR A 734 -12.05 21.67 1.13
CA THR A 734 -12.70 22.68 0.31
C THR A 734 -14.00 23.13 0.97
N CYS A 735 -14.26 24.43 0.96
CA CYS A 735 -15.45 25.03 1.57
C CYS A 735 -16.19 25.88 0.55
N LEU A 736 -17.53 25.76 0.49
CA LEU A 736 -18.39 26.62 -0.31
C LEU A 736 -18.64 27.95 0.43
N GLU A 737 -18.35 29.07 -0.22
CA GLU A 737 -18.68 30.43 0.21
C GLU A 737 -19.58 31.08 -0.86
N GLY A 738 -20.88 30.89 -0.76
CA GLY A 738 -21.83 31.24 -1.83
C GLY A 738 -21.60 30.34 -3.06
N GLU A 739 -21.25 30.92 -4.20
CA GLU A 739 -20.91 30.18 -5.43
C GLU A 739 -19.40 29.90 -5.57
N ALA A 740 -18.57 30.45 -4.69
CA ALA A 740 -17.13 30.27 -4.72
C ALA A 740 -16.71 29.07 -3.87
N VAL A 741 -15.61 28.42 -4.27
CA VAL A 741 -14.97 27.35 -3.48
C VAL A 741 -13.62 27.83 -3.01
N ARG A 742 -13.41 27.82 -1.71
CA ARG A 742 -12.15 28.14 -1.05
C ARG A 742 -11.42 26.88 -0.60
N LEU A 743 -10.11 26.88 -0.72
CA LEU A 743 -9.23 25.85 -0.14
C LEU A 743 -8.94 26.20 1.33
N LEU A 744 -9.04 25.22 2.21
CA LEU A 744 -8.66 25.31 3.62
C LEU A 744 -7.39 24.47 3.83
N GLU A 745 -6.31 25.13 4.24
CA GLU A 745 -5.05 24.50 4.56
C GLU A 745 -4.83 24.52 6.07
N TYR A 746 -4.14 23.49 6.60
CA TYR A 746 -4.00 23.27 8.03
C TYR A 746 -2.53 23.15 8.43
N SER A 747 -2.26 23.44 9.70
CA SER A 747 -0.90 23.30 10.26
C SER A 747 -0.39 21.87 10.19
N ALA A 748 0.90 21.73 9.91
CA ALA A 748 1.60 20.43 9.83
C ALA A 748 1.93 19.90 11.23
N ASN A 749 0.91 19.63 12.03
CA ASN A 749 1.00 19.05 13.38
C ASN A 749 -0.28 18.30 13.75
N VAL A 750 -0.29 17.66 14.91
CA VAL A 750 -1.45 16.87 15.37
C VAL A 750 -2.72 17.70 15.51
N SER A 751 -2.63 18.95 15.98
CA SER A 751 -3.80 19.85 16.10
C SER A 751 -4.38 20.20 14.74
N GLY A 752 -3.54 20.53 13.75
CA GLY A 752 -3.99 20.80 12.38
C GLY A 752 -4.59 19.58 11.69
N MET A 753 -4.04 18.38 11.95
CA MET A 753 -4.66 17.14 11.48
C MET A 753 -6.06 16.94 12.06
N ILE A 754 -6.23 17.11 13.35
CA ILE A 754 -7.54 16.99 14.04
C ILE A 754 -8.51 18.04 13.49
N GLN A 755 -8.10 19.30 13.39
CA GLN A 755 -8.91 20.38 12.85
C GLN A 755 -9.40 20.06 11.43
N SER A 756 -8.51 19.52 10.56
CA SER A 756 -8.87 19.17 9.20
C SER A 756 -10.02 18.14 9.14
N TRP A 757 -10.07 17.22 10.09
CA TRP A 757 -11.14 16.21 10.15
C TRP A 757 -12.44 16.77 10.71
N ASN A 758 -12.37 17.66 11.72
CA ASN A 758 -13.56 18.30 12.28
C ASN A 758 -14.26 19.21 11.26
N GLU A 759 -13.50 19.92 10.43
CA GLU A 759 -14.03 20.82 9.41
C GLU A 759 -14.42 20.11 8.10
N ARG A 760 -14.19 18.80 8.00
CA ARG A 760 -14.44 18.02 6.78
C ARG A 760 -15.91 17.69 6.56
N PHE A 761 -16.69 17.57 7.63
CA PHE A 761 -18.07 17.16 7.60
C PHE A 761 -18.99 18.24 8.15
N ASP A 762 -19.57 19.04 7.26
CA ASP A 762 -20.60 20.05 7.61
C ASP A 762 -21.93 19.43 8.08
N THR A 763 -22.08 18.11 7.94
CA THR A 763 -23.22 17.29 8.37
C THR A 763 -22.79 16.21 9.37
N SER A 764 -21.93 16.57 10.33
CA SER A 764 -21.35 15.64 11.30
C SER A 764 -22.38 14.79 12.05
N SER A 765 -23.50 15.37 12.45
CA SER A 765 -24.59 14.65 13.15
C SER A 765 -25.18 13.51 12.29
N VAL A 766 -25.31 13.70 10.97
CA VAL A 766 -25.80 12.67 10.04
C VAL A 766 -24.75 11.55 9.91
N VAL A 767 -23.47 11.90 9.89
CA VAL A 767 -22.36 10.93 9.87
C VAL A 767 -22.39 10.06 11.13
N HIS A 768 -22.50 10.67 12.32
CA HIS A 768 -22.55 9.92 13.59
C HIS A 768 -23.76 8.98 13.67
N GLN A 769 -24.94 9.43 13.23
CA GLN A 769 -26.13 8.61 13.14
C GLN A 769 -25.96 7.43 12.16
N ALA A 770 -25.32 7.68 11.02
CA ALA A 770 -25.04 6.63 10.03
C ALA A 770 -24.10 5.54 10.60
N LEU A 771 -23.02 5.97 11.28
CA LEU A 771 -22.05 5.03 11.91
C LEU A 771 -22.71 4.23 13.03
N GLU A 772 -23.56 4.84 13.86
CA GLU A 772 -24.31 4.16 14.91
C GLU A 772 -25.30 3.13 14.35
N ALA A 773 -26.04 3.49 13.30
CA ALA A 773 -26.96 2.58 12.63
C ALA A 773 -26.22 1.37 12.03
N LEU A 774 -25.05 1.58 11.43
CA LEU A 774 -24.22 0.52 10.89
C LEU A 774 -23.65 -0.37 11.99
N TRP A 775 -23.23 0.20 13.13
CA TRP A 775 -22.77 -0.59 14.27
C TRP A 775 -23.88 -1.56 14.76
N HIS A 776 -25.09 -1.08 14.97
CA HIS A 776 -26.22 -1.94 15.40
C HIS A 776 -26.57 -3.05 14.39
N LYS A 777 -26.40 -2.77 13.10
CA LYS A 777 -26.59 -3.76 12.04
C LYS A 777 -25.52 -4.86 12.07
N ASP A 778 -24.30 -4.49 12.43
CA ASP A 778 -23.12 -5.35 12.31
C ASP A 778 -22.75 -6.08 13.61
N GLU A 779 -23.11 -5.53 14.78
CA GLU A 779 -22.80 -6.10 16.10
C GLU A 779 -23.10 -7.62 16.22
N PRO A 780 -24.26 -8.12 15.75
CA PRO A 780 -24.58 -9.54 15.90
C PRO A 780 -23.65 -10.50 15.14
N PHE A 781 -22.85 -9.99 14.19
CA PHE A 781 -22.06 -10.79 13.27
C PHE A 781 -20.54 -10.60 13.43
N PHE A 782 -20.11 -9.47 13.98
CA PHE A 782 -18.68 -9.10 14.03
C PHE A 782 -18.14 -8.91 15.45
N SER A 783 -18.99 -9.00 16.48
CA SER A 783 -18.58 -8.91 17.89
C SER A 783 -17.81 -10.12 18.39
#